data_84ed5e5481c57d2fc9bc3764e5536913
#
_entry.id   84ed5e5481c57d2fc9bc3764e5536913
#
_cell.length_a   1.000
_cell.length_b   1.000
_cell.length_c   1.000
_cell.angle_alpha   90.00
_cell.angle_beta   90.00
_cell.angle_gamma   90.00
#
_symmetry.space_group_name_H-M   'P 1'
#
loop_
_entity.id
_entity.type
_entity.pdbx_description
1 polymer ?
#
loop_
_entity_poly.entity_id
_entity_poly.type
_entity_poly.pdbx_seq_one_letter_code
_entity_poly.pdbx_strand_id
1 'polypeptide(L)'
;MSVSLKTRMQGRQGAVLALIALSAIVWLIFGRTLTSYFLADDFGEVAYCAQILSGRYDLIWANFTGNFMQIPSMAVWRPWLLVSLLIDHAIWGVNATGFYLTNILSFNVCVIELFVLVRMLAHRANPALANLAAFFAALLFAVSPLHSESVSWVVGRVDIVCGGFYLASLLCLMAGEKKIANGARATMLVVSSVVCWWLAMWTKEMAIGLPIVAYAAVFLFGERPARLKHAFKVTWPLFASLILYFILRYLALGTLLGGYVNGIGDAQAANAVTRWLDIDTVRRLLLPLPTSIFKQGKAWQASVLMPIWIALATVFAVKLSRLRLRWEWLVFAIIWGLTTLAPVYKLWGLGYDLEGARFCFFLTMPLAVSSVLLLLPGRGKRCDGAGILAACLLIALATINTSIAIKNNLMWVQAGRGNKALVSASADLSRELAGKNMACLVTGIPHRNGAAHMILNGPTYEMTLQPPFQSQDLSQSLLTFEPLLFAENDAMQPLRYREIAAVGMPRYHWDADKRAFDLQHADIVGSKRVKLANVELLPRVQPHSLGHIQVIQDKNGPSPEIAIKDVQYQDGLSVDMTGLARADLLIVRARQVKANGAMTARSAETVLGAADFQACANGEYFALLPVSRSAGWFVDRRPDSVFVQLPGGAEMTLQSVKPAAYGDVAPVLAPKQIKVGRDGCVRLNADARDVTLDLIMPICLSDYFDKQSIKDVKIEITKSNQFFEQADQSANAGLQTKDVQAGQNRAIMIDKSLLPAAGYFQMRAVLTLQNGLVIRGNELTFYKP
;
A
#
# COMPACT_ATOMS: atom_id res chain seq x y z
N MET A 1 -48.47 -1.14 16.45
CA MET A 1 -47.35 -0.95 17.44
C MET A 1 -47.92 -0.14 18.60
N SER A 2 -47.99 -0.71 19.82
CA SER A 2 -48.65 -0.06 20.97
C SER A 2 -47.93 1.23 21.37
N VAL A 3 -48.67 2.22 21.90
CA VAL A 3 -48.14 3.51 22.37
C VAL A 3 -46.96 3.31 23.33
N SER A 4 -46.99 2.26 24.15
CA SER A 4 -45.93 1.88 25.11
C SER A 4 -44.62 1.49 24.42
N LEU A 5 -44.64 0.77 23.30
CA LEU A 5 -43.45 0.36 22.57
C LEU A 5 -42.76 1.57 21.87
N LYS A 6 -43.59 2.48 21.34
CA LYS A 6 -43.12 3.71 20.69
C LYS A 6 -42.41 4.65 21.68
N THR A 7 -42.93 4.80 22.89
CA THR A 7 -42.33 5.63 23.94
C THR A 7 -41.02 5.02 24.46
N ARG A 8 -40.92 3.69 24.58
CA ARG A 8 -39.70 2.98 24.99
C ARG A 8 -38.58 3.14 23.94
N MET A 9 -38.89 3.04 22.64
CA MET A 9 -37.90 3.21 21.58
C MET A 9 -37.38 4.65 21.45
N GLN A 10 -38.14 5.65 21.84
CA GLN A 10 -37.73 7.07 21.82
C GLN A 10 -36.90 7.46 23.05
N GLY A 11 -37.01 6.73 24.16
CA GLY A 11 -36.36 6.99 25.42
C GLY A 11 -34.95 6.43 25.54
N ARG A 12 -34.42 6.46 26.77
CA ARG A 12 -33.09 5.92 27.15
C ARG A 12 -32.92 4.43 26.82
N GLN A 13 -33.98 3.64 27.02
CA GLN A 13 -34.00 2.19 26.72
C GLN A 13 -33.76 1.91 25.25
N GLY A 14 -34.40 2.65 24.34
CA GLY A 14 -34.20 2.52 22.90
C GLY A 14 -32.78 2.88 22.46
N ALA A 15 -32.17 3.89 23.10
CA ALA A 15 -30.76 4.21 22.85
C ALA A 15 -29.81 3.10 23.29
N VAL A 16 -30.02 2.50 24.48
CA VAL A 16 -29.22 1.38 24.97
C VAL A 16 -29.34 0.15 24.06
N LEU A 17 -30.54 -0.21 23.64
CA LEU A 17 -30.74 -1.32 22.70
C LEU A 17 -30.04 -1.07 21.34
N ALA A 18 -30.11 0.17 20.86
CA ALA A 18 -29.37 0.54 19.63
C ALA A 18 -27.87 0.38 19.77
N LEU A 19 -27.29 0.81 20.89
CA LEU A 19 -25.87 0.66 21.17
C LEU A 19 -25.43 -0.81 21.29
N ILE A 20 -26.23 -1.65 21.96
CA ILE A 20 -25.97 -3.10 22.05
C ILE A 20 -26.00 -3.73 20.66
N ALA A 21 -27.00 -3.38 19.82
CA ALA A 21 -27.11 -3.90 18.46
C ALA A 21 -25.94 -3.46 17.58
N LEU A 22 -25.52 -2.19 17.66
CA LEU A 22 -24.35 -1.69 16.92
C LEU A 22 -23.07 -2.39 17.35
N SER A 23 -22.85 -2.55 18.66
CA SER A 23 -21.71 -3.29 19.19
C SER A 23 -21.71 -4.75 18.71
N ALA A 24 -22.86 -5.43 18.77
CA ALA A 24 -22.98 -6.79 18.26
C ALA A 24 -22.63 -6.90 16.76
N ILE A 25 -23.03 -5.92 15.95
CA ILE A 25 -22.68 -5.87 14.52
C ILE A 25 -21.18 -5.68 14.31
N VAL A 26 -20.52 -4.80 15.07
CA VAL A 26 -19.06 -4.64 15.04
C VAL A 26 -18.36 -5.96 15.34
N TRP A 27 -18.79 -6.67 16.37
CA TRP A 27 -18.24 -7.98 16.74
C TRP A 27 -18.54 -9.06 15.70
N LEU A 28 -19.72 -9.03 15.08
CA LEU A 28 -20.07 -9.95 13.99
C LEU A 28 -19.11 -9.81 12.81
N ILE A 29 -18.77 -8.58 12.44
CA ILE A 29 -17.89 -8.30 11.30
C ILE A 29 -16.41 -8.58 11.65
N PHE A 30 -15.94 -8.03 12.77
CA PHE A 30 -14.50 -7.98 13.08
C PHE A 30 -14.04 -8.98 14.14
N GLY A 31 -14.92 -9.67 14.85
CA GLY A 31 -14.55 -10.57 15.94
C GLY A 31 -13.59 -11.70 15.52
N ARG A 32 -13.65 -12.15 14.25
CA ARG A 32 -12.72 -13.14 13.71
C ARG A 32 -11.29 -12.63 13.58
N THR A 33 -11.07 -11.32 13.59
CA THR A 33 -9.73 -10.71 13.54
C THR A 33 -8.88 -11.11 14.76
N LEU A 34 -9.51 -11.45 15.89
CA LEU A 34 -8.83 -11.97 17.08
C LEU A 34 -8.03 -13.26 16.82
N THR A 35 -8.32 -13.96 15.74
CA THR A 35 -7.58 -15.19 15.34
C THR A 35 -6.51 -14.91 14.28
N SER A 36 -6.25 -13.65 13.97
CA SER A 36 -5.22 -13.19 13.03
C SER A 36 -3.84 -13.14 13.71
N TYR A 37 -2.84 -12.77 12.92
CA TYR A 37 -1.48 -12.56 13.38
C TYR A 37 -0.97 -11.22 12.83
N PHE A 38 0.21 -10.81 13.25
CA PHE A 38 0.83 -9.56 12.78
C PHE A 38 1.04 -9.54 11.27
N LEU A 39 0.94 -8.36 10.69
CA LEU A 39 1.01 -8.09 9.26
C LEU A 39 1.99 -6.94 8.99
N ALA A 40 2.82 -7.09 7.99
CA ALA A 40 3.64 -6.02 7.41
C ALA A 40 4.37 -5.16 8.49
N ASP A 41 4.01 -3.87 8.59
CA ASP A 41 4.62 -2.90 9.50
C ASP A 41 4.46 -3.26 10.99
N ASP A 42 3.47 -4.09 11.33
CA ASP A 42 3.23 -4.51 12.72
C ASP A 42 4.49 -5.09 13.36
N PHE A 43 5.27 -5.87 12.58
CA PHE A 43 6.50 -6.48 13.09
C PHE A 43 7.53 -5.42 13.52
N GLY A 44 7.73 -4.40 12.70
CA GLY A 44 8.65 -3.30 13.01
C GLY A 44 8.19 -2.49 14.21
N GLU A 45 6.90 -2.15 14.28
CA GLU A 45 6.35 -1.35 15.37
C GLU A 45 6.36 -2.10 16.72
N VAL A 46 6.02 -3.40 16.72
CA VAL A 46 6.05 -4.23 17.91
C VAL A 46 7.50 -4.47 18.38
N ALA A 47 8.44 -4.71 17.47
CA ALA A 47 9.87 -4.83 17.79
C ALA A 47 10.42 -3.53 18.39
N TYR A 48 10.03 -2.37 17.85
CA TYR A 48 10.41 -1.07 18.40
C TYR A 48 9.85 -0.84 19.81
N CYS A 49 8.60 -1.24 20.06
CA CYS A 49 8.02 -1.21 21.41
C CYS A 49 8.78 -2.12 22.38
N ALA A 50 9.17 -3.33 21.97
CA ALA A 50 9.98 -4.23 22.77
C ALA A 50 11.35 -3.63 23.11
N GLN A 51 12.00 -2.97 22.15
CA GLN A 51 13.26 -2.27 22.37
C GLN A 51 13.12 -1.16 23.43
N ILE A 52 12.05 -0.37 23.38
CA ILE A 52 11.78 0.66 24.37
C ILE A 52 11.62 0.03 25.78
N LEU A 53 10.78 -0.98 25.88
CA LEU A 53 10.48 -1.61 27.18
C LEU A 53 11.64 -2.44 27.73
N SER A 54 12.63 -2.78 26.89
CA SER A 54 13.90 -3.41 27.36
C SER A 54 14.90 -2.41 27.96
N GLY A 55 14.53 -1.12 28.09
CA GLY A 55 15.36 -0.12 28.77
C GLY A 55 15.66 1.15 27.96
N ARG A 56 15.27 1.21 26.65
CA ARG A 56 15.49 2.37 25.80
C ARG A 56 14.35 3.39 25.92
N TYR A 57 14.02 3.79 27.15
CA TYR A 57 12.94 4.78 27.41
C TYR A 57 13.21 6.16 26.81
N ASP A 58 14.48 6.48 26.49
CA ASP A 58 14.89 7.67 25.73
C ASP A 58 14.14 7.80 24.40
N LEU A 59 13.82 6.67 23.76
CA LEU A 59 13.10 6.62 22.47
C LEU A 59 11.64 7.11 22.59
N ILE A 60 11.03 7.05 23.78
CA ILE A 60 9.68 7.64 23.98
C ILE A 60 9.76 9.13 23.76
N TRP A 61 10.71 9.81 24.44
CA TRP A 61 10.89 11.25 24.30
C TRP A 61 11.33 11.63 22.90
N ALA A 62 12.20 10.85 22.28
CA ALA A 62 12.64 11.07 20.91
C ALA A 62 11.48 11.10 19.90
N ASN A 63 10.41 10.30 20.12
CA ASN A 63 9.20 10.33 19.27
C ASN A 63 8.31 11.57 19.52
N PHE A 64 8.39 12.21 20.68
CA PHE A 64 7.72 13.48 20.93
C PHE A 64 8.47 14.67 20.33
N THR A 65 9.78 14.56 20.12
CA THR A 65 10.66 15.65 19.66
C THR A 65 11.23 15.43 18.26
N GLY A 66 10.84 14.33 17.57
CA GLY A 66 11.35 13.97 16.25
C GLY A 66 10.40 13.08 15.46
N ASN A 67 10.93 12.49 14.41
CA ASN A 67 10.19 11.61 13.50
C ASN A 67 9.69 10.36 14.21
N PHE A 68 8.53 9.86 13.77
CA PHE A 68 7.97 8.59 14.23
C PHE A 68 8.96 7.44 14.05
N MET A 69 9.20 6.68 15.12
CA MET A 69 10.19 5.60 15.18
C MET A 69 11.62 5.99 14.76
N GLN A 70 11.94 7.28 14.78
CA GLN A 70 13.24 7.85 14.36
C GLN A 70 13.59 7.52 12.90
N ILE A 71 12.58 7.33 12.02
CA ILE A 71 12.80 7.07 10.59
C ILE A 71 13.05 8.40 9.86
N PRO A 72 14.27 8.68 9.37
CA PRO A 72 14.62 10.01 8.82
C PRO A 72 13.84 10.37 7.54
N SER A 73 13.49 9.39 6.73
CA SER A 73 12.76 9.57 5.46
C SER A 73 11.27 9.90 5.64
N MET A 74 10.74 9.81 6.87
CA MET A 74 9.31 10.02 7.14
C MET A 74 9.10 11.26 8.01
N ALA A 75 8.60 12.34 7.41
CA ALA A 75 8.21 13.55 8.16
C ALA A 75 6.83 13.36 8.84
N VAL A 76 6.73 12.36 9.71
CA VAL A 76 5.51 11.94 10.41
C VAL A 76 5.70 12.13 11.91
N TRP A 77 4.74 12.80 12.58
CA TRP A 77 4.79 13.09 14.02
C TRP A 77 3.58 12.49 14.74
N ARG A 78 3.74 11.24 15.24
CA ARG A 78 2.66 10.43 15.82
C ARG A 78 3.02 9.84 17.19
N PRO A 79 3.44 10.64 18.18
CA PRO A 79 3.88 10.12 19.47
C PRO A 79 2.79 9.34 20.21
N TRP A 80 1.51 9.72 20.09
CA TRP A 80 0.41 9.02 20.75
C TRP A 80 0.10 7.64 20.14
N LEU A 81 0.33 7.48 18.84
CA LEU A 81 0.26 6.15 18.22
C LEU A 81 1.24 5.19 18.90
N LEU A 82 2.51 5.62 19.05
CA LEU A 82 3.52 4.83 19.75
C LEU A 82 3.10 4.50 21.18
N VAL A 83 2.58 5.49 21.94
CA VAL A 83 2.10 5.26 23.32
C VAL A 83 1.01 4.19 23.34
N SER A 84 0.08 4.20 22.40
CA SER A 84 -0.99 3.21 22.30
C SER A 84 -0.47 1.79 22.03
N LEU A 85 0.59 1.66 21.22
CA LEU A 85 1.26 0.38 20.94
C LEU A 85 2.09 -0.10 22.11
N LEU A 86 2.77 0.82 22.83
CA LEU A 86 3.52 0.51 24.05
C LEU A 86 2.61 -0.02 25.16
N ILE A 87 1.42 0.56 25.32
CA ILE A 87 0.43 0.06 26.28
C ILE A 87 0.03 -1.38 25.94
N ASP A 88 -0.29 -1.64 24.67
CA ASP A 88 -0.65 -2.98 24.22
C ASP A 88 0.52 -3.96 24.40
N HIS A 89 1.73 -3.56 24.02
CA HIS A 89 2.90 -4.43 24.18
C HIS A 89 3.20 -4.72 25.66
N ALA A 90 3.03 -3.74 26.53
CA ALA A 90 3.21 -3.92 27.98
C ALA A 90 2.19 -4.91 28.59
N ILE A 91 0.96 -4.94 28.06
CA ILE A 91 -0.12 -5.82 28.55
C ILE A 91 -0.06 -7.21 27.88
N TRP A 92 0.16 -7.25 26.57
CA TRP A 92 -0.02 -8.44 25.75
C TRP A 92 1.28 -9.06 25.23
N GLY A 93 2.43 -8.38 25.40
CA GLY A 93 3.70 -8.79 24.80
C GLY A 93 3.60 -8.86 23.28
N VAL A 94 3.93 -10.02 22.72
CA VAL A 94 3.82 -10.31 21.26
C VAL A 94 2.55 -11.08 20.91
N ASN A 95 1.52 -11.03 21.75
CA ASN A 95 0.24 -11.67 21.45
C ASN A 95 -0.64 -10.77 20.59
N ALA A 96 -0.66 -11.02 19.28
CA ALA A 96 -1.43 -10.25 18.30
C ALA A 96 -2.92 -10.13 18.65
N THR A 97 -3.53 -11.14 19.31
CA THR A 97 -4.94 -11.12 19.71
C THR A 97 -5.28 -9.89 20.57
N GLY A 98 -4.39 -9.52 21.51
CA GLY A 98 -4.60 -8.35 22.37
C GLY A 98 -4.59 -7.04 21.58
N PHE A 99 -3.68 -6.86 20.62
CA PHE A 99 -3.63 -5.68 19.75
C PHE A 99 -4.89 -5.55 18.89
N TYR A 100 -5.40 -6.66 18.35
CA TYR A 100 -6.65 -6.66 17.61
C TYR A 100 -7.86 -6.40 18.50
N LEU A 101 -7.84 -6.88 19.75
CA LEU A 101 -8.89 -6.56 20.72
C LEU A 101 -8.98 -5.05 20.95
N THR A 102 -7.84 -4.39 21.16
CA THR A 102 -7.76 -2.93 21.31
C THR A 102 -8.30 -2.22 20.07
N ASN A 103 -7.97 -2.70 18.85
CA ASN A 103 -8.49 -2.12 17.61
C ASN A 103 -10.02 -2.23 17.53
N ILE A 104 -10.59 -3.42 17.79
CA ILE A 104 -12.05 -3.64 17.74
C ILE A 104 -12.76 -2.78 18.77
N LEU A 105 -12.24 -2.70 19.99
CA LEU A 105 -12.80 -1.86 21.05
C LEU A 105 -12.75 -0.37 20.70
N SER A 106 -11.61 0.10 20.18
CA SER A 106 -11.46 1.49 19.72
C SER A 106 -12.41 1.83 18.59
N PHE A 107 -12.60 0.92 17.61
CA PHE A 107 -13.59 1.11 16.55
C PHE A 107 -15.01 1.12 17.10
N ASN A 108 -15.33 0.25 18.05
CA ASN A 108 -16.64 0.25 18.72
C ASN A 108 -16.90 1.58 19.44
N VAL A 109 -15.89 2.16 20.07
CA VAL A 109 -15.98 3.52 20.67
C VAL A 109 -16.31 4.55 19.60
N CYS A 110 -15.65 4.56 18.43
CA CYS A 110 -16.01 5.46 17.33
C CYS A 110 -17.49 5.32 16.89
N VAL A 111 -17.99 4.09 16.80
CA VAL A 111 -19.40 3.84 16.44
C VAL A 111 -20.37 4.38 17.49
N ILE A 112 -20.06 4.19 18.78
CA ILE A 112 -20.84 4.71 19.90
C ILE A 112 -20.81 6.23 19.91
N GLU A 113 -19.64 6.85 19.74
CA GLU A 113 -19.49 8.31 19.72
C GLU A 113 -20.24 8.94 18.54
N LEU A 114 -20.16 8.31 17.35
CA LEU A 114 -20.91 8.78 16.20
C LEU A 114 -22.43 8.68 16.43
N PHE A 115 -22.90 7.59 17.06
CA PHE A 115 -24.29 7.47 17.49
C PHE A 115 -24.68 8.62 18.41
N VAL A 116 -23.88 8.92 19.43
CA VAL A 116 -24.17 9.99 20.39
C VAL A 116 -24.19 11.36 19.70
N LEU A 117 -23.22 11.63 18.82
CA LEU A 117 -23.15 12.88 18.06
C LEU A 117 -24.38 13.08 17.18
N VAL A 118 -24.72 12.06 16.38
CA VAL A 118 -25.90 12.14 15.49
C VAL A 118 -27.19 12.25 16.29
N ARG A 119 -27.31 11.55 17.43
CA ARG A 119 -28.43 11.68 18.32
C ARG A 119 -28.61 13.11 18.85
N MET A 120 -27.50 13.75 19.26
CA MET A 120 -27.49 15.15 19.72
C MET A 120 -28.00 16.10 18.60
N LEU A 121 -27.45 15.94 17.40
CA LEU A 121 -27.79 16.74 16.24
C LEU A 121 -29.26 16.49 15.79
N ALA A 122 -29.65 15.23 15.63
CA ALA A 122 -30.99 14.85 15.20
C ALA A 122 -32.08 15.22 16.22
N HIS A 123 -31.76 15.22 17.52
CA HIS A 123 -32.70 15.60 18.56
C HIS A 123 -33.18 17.06 18.41
N ARG A 124 -32.29 17.95 17.97
CA ARG A 124 -32.67 19.34 17.66
C ARG A 124 -33.59 19.45 16.45
N ALA A 125 -33.41 18.55 15.49
CA ALA A 125 -34.20 18.53 14.26
C ALA A 125 -35.57 17.84 14.43
N ASN A 126 -35.56 16.65 15.00
CA ASN A 126 -36.75 15.83 15.26
C ASN A 126 -36.49 14.88 16.43
N PRO A 127 -36.88 15.28 17.68
CA PRO A 127 -36.63 14.46 18.87
C PRO A 127 -37.22 13.05 18.80
N ALA A 128 -38.37 12.90 18.12
CA ALA A 128 -39.07 11.62 18.01
C ALA A 128 -38.28 10.58 17.15
N LEU A 129 -37.45 11.03 16.24
CA LEU A 129 -36.69 10.17 15.33
C LEU A 129 -35.16 10.18 15.65
N ALA A 130 -34.74 10.86 16.71
CA ALA A 130 -33.33 11.06 17.01
C ALA A 130 -32.57 9.75 17.23
N ASN A 131 -33.12 8.79 18.00
CA ASN A 131 -32.49 7.49 18.21
C ASN A 131 -32.42 6.67 16.91
N LEU A 132 -33.44 6.73 16.08
CA LEU A 132 -33.52 6.00 14.82
C LEU A 132 -32.49 6.57 13.81
N ALA A 133 -32.44 7.89 13.68
CA ALA A 133 -31.44 8.55 12.82
C ALA A 133 -30.02 8.25 13.28
N ALA A 134 -29.74 8.32 14.58
CA ALA A 134 -28.45 7.98 15.14
C ALA A 134 -28.06 6.52 14.88
N PHE A 135 -29.00 5.59 15.04
CA PHE A 135 -28.80 4.19 14.77
C PHE A 135 -28.42 3.94 13.30
N PHE A 136 -29.18 4.49 12.35
CA PHE A 136 -28.88 4.29 10.93
C PHE A 136 -27.55 4.91 10.51
N ALA A 137 -27.21 6.11 10.98
CA ALA A 137 -25.94 6.74 10.66
C ALA A 137 -24.76 5.93 11.23
N ALA A 138 -24.84 5.54 12.51
CA ALA A 138 -23.81 4.71 13.13
C ALA A 138 -23.75 3.30 12.52
N LEU A 139 -24.88 2.74 12.09
CA LEU A 139 -24.92 1.46 11.38
C LEU A 139 -24.22 1.54 10.02
N LEU A 140 -24.53 2.53 9.19
CA LEU A 140 -23.85 2.71 7.89
C LEU A 140 -22.35 2.89 8.04
N PHE A 141 -21.92 3.60 9.07
CA PHE A 141 -20.51 3.73 9.40
C PHE A 141 -19.93 2.37 9.84
N ALA A 142 -20.57 1.67 10.79
CA ALA A 142 -20.09 0.41 11.35
C ALA A 142 -19.91 -0.70 10.30
N VAL A 143 -20.83 -0.76 9.31
CA VAL A 143 -20.83 -1.82 8.27
C VAL A 143 -20.08 -1.45 7.00
N SER A 144 -19.40 -0.32 6.96
CA SER A 144 -18.63 0.07 5.77
C SER A 144 -17.50 -0.92 5.48
N PRO A 145 -17.45 -1.53 4.29
CA PRO A 145 -16.37 -2.46 3.93
C PRO A 145 -15.00 -1.80 3.88
N LEU A 146 -14.94 -0.47 3.79
CA LEU A 146 -13.71 0.32 3.76
C LEU A 146 -12.95 0.34 5.10
N HIS A 147 -13.56 -0.15 6.19
CA HIS A 147 -12.93 -0.14 7.51
C HIS A 147 -12.04 -1.35 7.79
N SER A 148 -12.06 -2.37 6.94
CA SER A 148 -11.28 -3.60 7.19
C SER A 148 -9.78 -3.32 7.32
N GLU A 149 -9.22 -2.44 6.49
CA GLU A 149 -7.81 -2.05 6.56
C GLU A 149 -7.47 -1.33 7.88
N SER A 150 -8.36 -0.46 8.38
CA SER A 150 -8.15 0.27 9.63
C SER A 150 -8.33 -0.60 10.88
N VAL A 151 -9.24 -1.59 10.86
CA VAL A 151 -9.58 -2.40 12.05
C VAL A 151 -8.78 -3.70 12.08
N SER A 152 -8.57 -4.35 10.94
CA SER A 152 -7.99 -5.70 10.83
C SER A 152 -6.50 -5.70 10.55
N TRP A 153 -5.86 -4.56 10.61
CA TRP A 153 -4.42 -4.35 10.63
C TRP A 153 -4.04 -3.63 11.94
N VAL A 154 -3.01 -4.10 12.67
CA VAL A 154 -2.66 -3.51 13.99
C VAL A 154 -2.27 -2.04 13.82
N VAL A 155 -1.39 -1.72 12.86
CA VAL A 155 -0.98 -0.35 12.52
C VAL A 155 -2.15 0.49 11.98
N GLY A 156 -3.15 -0.14 11.40
CA GLY A 156 -4.39 0.52 10.96
C GLY A 156 -5.14 1.26 12.08
N ARG A 157 -4.82 0.94 13.37
CA ARG A 157 -5.36 1.65 14.55
C ARG A 157 -5.14 3.16 14.51
N VAL A 158 -4.17 3.61 13.76
CA VAL A 158 -3.89 5.04 13.58
C VAL A 158 -5.13 5.81 13.14
N ASP A 159 -6.01 5.22 12.34
CA ASP A 159 -7.25 5.84 11.90
C ASP A 159 -8.36 5.77 12.97
N ILE A 160 -8.54 4.60 13.58
CA ILE A 160 -9.62 4.39 14.55
C ILE A 160 -9.37 5.11 15.87
N VAL A 161 -8.13 5.13 16.37
CA VAL A 161 -7.78 5.87 17.61
C VAL A 161 -7.87 7.38 17.36
N CYS A 162 -7.35 7.86 16.23
CA CYS A 162 -7.54 9.26 15.82
C CYS A 162 -9.03 9.61 15.69
N GLY A 163 -9.83 8.73 15.07
CA GLY A 163 -11.27 8.92 14.87
C GLY A 163 -12.05 9.00 16.19
N GLY A 164 -11.71 8.15 17.17
CA GLY A 164 -12.29 8.20 18.51
C GLY A 164 -12.00 9.54 19.19
N PHE A 165 -10.76 9.94 19.29
CA PHE A 165 -10.42 11.24 19.86
C PHE A 165 -10.98 12.45 19.09
N TYR A 166 -11.09 12.33 17.77
CA TYR A 166 -11.75 13.33 16.92
C TYR A 166 -13.23 13.50 17.30
N LEU A 167 -13.96 12.39 17.38
CA LEU A 167 -15.40 12.40 17.74
C LEU A 167 -15.60 12.81 19.19
N ALA A 168 -14.77 12.34 20.14
CA ALA A 168 -14.77 12.76 21.53
C ALA A 168 -14.58 14.28 21.68
N SER A 169 -13.62 14.86 20.94
CA SER A 169 -13.39 16.29 20.91
C SER A 169 -14.63 17.06 20.48
N LEU A 170 -15.24 16.62 19.36
CA LEU A 170 -16.45 17.27 18.84
C LEU A 170 -17.64 17.15 19.81
N LEU A 171 -17.82 15.98 20.42
CA LEU A 171 -18.85 15.75 21.44
C LEU A 171 -18.67 16.64 22.67
N CYS A 172 -17.46 16.71 23.22
CA CYS A 172 -17.16 17.56 24.36
C CYS A 172 -17.43 19.03 24.04
N LEU A 173 -17.04 19.48 22.85
CA LEU A 173 -17.28 20.87 22.43
C LEU A 173 -18.78 21.18 22.29
N MET A 174 -19.54 20.32 21.62
CA MET A 174 -20.99 20.51 21.44
C MET A 174 -21.76 20.46 22.76
N ALA A 175 -21.32 19.60 23.70
CA ALA A 175 -21.87 19.58 25.06
C ALA A 175 -21.50 20.83 25.86
N GLY A 176 -20.26 21.33 25.68
CA GLY A 176 -19.80 22.58 26.28
C GLY A 176 -20.55 23.79 25.76
N GLU A 177 -20.75 23.85 24.43
CA GLU A 177 -21.54 24.90 23.77
C GLU A 177 -22.95 25.01 24.35
N LYS A 178 -23.63 23.88 24.54
CA LYS A 178 -24.95 23.85 25.13
C LYS A 178 -24.96 24.42 26.55
N LYS A 179 -23.96 24.13 27.40
CA LYS A 179 -23.83 24.70 28.74
C LYS A 179 -23.57 26.21 28.70
N ILE A 180 -22.66 26.67 27.83
CA ILE A 180 -22.33 28.09 27.65
C ILE A 180 -23.55 28.86 27.18
N ALA A 181 -24.32 28.34 26.23
CA ALA A 181 -25.52 28.97 25.73
C ALA A 181 -26.60 29.14 26.83
N ASN A 182 -26.63 28.23 27.81
CA ASN A 182 -27.52 28.27 28.98
C ASN A 182 -26.93 29.09 30.16
N GLY A 183 -25.82 29.81 29.96
CA GLY A 183 -25.18 30.63 30.99
C GLY A 183 -24.32 29.88 32.01
N ALA A 184 -24.14 28.56 31.84
CA ALA A 184 -23.34 27.74 32.73
C ALA A 184 -21.86 27.69 32.31
N ARG A 185 -20.94 27.51 33.27
CA ARG A 185 -19.53 27.27 32.99
C ARG A 185 -19.31 25.91 32.35
N ALA A 186 -18.52 25.88 31.27
CA ALA A 186 -18.21 24.65 30.54
C ALA A 186 -16.71 24.44 30.33
N THR A 187 -15.86 25.06 31.17
CA THR A 187 -14.39 25.07 31.00
C THR A 187 -13.83 23.67 30.86
N MET A 188 -14.27 22.72 31.72
CA MET A 188 -13.78 21.34 31.66
C MET A 188 -14.11 20.64 30.33
N LEU A 189 -15.31 20.87 29.76
CA LEU A 189 -15.70 20.30 28.47
C LEU A 189 -14.89 20.87 27.30
N VAL A 190 -14.63 22.19 27.34
CA VAL A 190 -13.80 22.85 26.33
C VAL A 190 -12.34 22.35 26.43
N VAL A 191 -11.79 22.27 27.65
CA VAL A 191 -10.44 21.71 27.88
C VAL A 191 -10.38 20.25 27.41
N SER A 192 -11.37 19.40 27.78
CA SER A 192 -11.44 18.02 27.29
C SER A 192 -11.49 17.94 25.78
N SER A 193 -12.22 18.85 25.11
CA SER A 193 -12.23 18.92 23.64
C SER A 193 -10.85 19.20 23.07
N VAL A 194 -10.10 20.15 23.64
CA VAL A 194 -8.74 20.49 23.21
C VAL A 194 -7.79 19.31 23.46
N VAL A 195 -7.86 18.67 24.62
CA VAL A 195 -7.03 17.49 24.94
C VAL A 195 -7.29 16.35 23.96
N CYS A 196 -8.56 16.02 23.73
CA CYS A 196 -8.91 14.99 22.74
C CYS A 196 -8.43 15.35 21.32
N TRP A 197 -8.51 16.63 20.94
CA TRP A 197 -7.98 17.08 19.66
C TRP A 197 -6.45 16.88 19.56
N TRP A 198 -5.69 17.20 20.62
CA TRP A 198 -4.25 16.96 20.66
C TRP A 198 -3.91 15.48 20.55
N LEU A 199 -4.61 14.62 21.27
CA LEU A 199 -4.43 13.17 21.18
C LEU A 199 -4.75 12.63 19.78
N ALA A 200 -5.79 13.18 19.12
CA ALA A 200 -6.10 12.86 17.74
C ALA A 200 -4.96 13.27 16.79
N MET A 201 -4.46 14.52 16.91
CA MET A 201 -3.36 15.05 16.08
C MET A 201 -2.05 14.29 16.28
N TRP A 202 -1.75 13.89 17.51
CA TRP A 202 -0.59 13.08 17.84
C TRP A 202 -0.75 11.60 17.44
N THR A 203 -1.95 11.19 17.03
CA THR A 203 -2.20 9.87 16.45
C THR A 203 -2.10 9.95 14.92
N LYS A 204 -2.80 10.89 14.28
CA LYS A 204 -2.77 11.08 12.82
C LYS A 204 -3.18 12.50 12.44
N GLU A 205 -2.56 13.03 11.42
CA GLU A 205 -2.78 14.38 10.89
C GLU A 205 -4.20 14.60 10.33
N MET A 206 -5.04 13.56 10.26
CA MET A 206 -6.41 13.64 9.77
C MET A 206 -7.32 14.54 10.62
N ALA A 207 -6.98 14.78 11.90
CA ALA A 207 -7.75 15.64 12.78
C ALA A 207 -7.49 17.15 12.58
N ILE A 208 -6.61 17.55 11.66
CA ILE A 208 -6.26 18.94 11.38
C ILE A 208 -7.48 19.80 11.00
N GLY A 209 -8.45 19.22 10.30
CA GLY A 209 -9.69 19.88 9.88
C GLY A 209 -10.73 20.07 10.98
N LEU A 210 -10.55 19.43 12.17
CA LEU A 210 -11.57 19.46 13.23
C LEU A 210 -11.95 20.86 13.69
N PRO A 211 -11.04 21.85 13.86
CA PRO A 211 -11.43 23.20 14.26
C PRO A 211 -12.48 23.82 13.32
N ILE A 212 -12.36 23.59 12.01
CA ILE A 212 -13.29 24.07 10.98
C ILE A 212 -14.64 23.34 11.09
N VAL A 213 -14.60 22.02 11.25
CA VAL A 213 -15.82 21.21 11.42
C VAL A 213 -16.55 21.57 12.71
N ALA A 214 -15.83 21.77 13.79
CA ALA A 214 -16.36 22.20 15.08
C ALA A 214 -17.00 23.58 14.99
N TYR A 215 -16.35 24.54 14.32
CA TYR A 215 -16.90 25.86 14.05
C TYR A 215 -18.20 25.75 13.24
N ALA A 216 -18.20 24.99 12.15
CA ALA A 216 -19.39 24.77 11.33
C ALA A 216 -20.53 24.11 12.12
N ALA A 217 -20.21 23.12 12.97
CA ALA A 217 -21.19 22.46 13.83
C ALA A 217 -21.86 23.41 14.82
N VAL A 218 -21.05 24.26 15.50
CA VAL A 218 -21.58 25.26 16.44
C VAL A 218 -22.36 26.37 15.70
N PHE A 219 -21.85 26.81 14.55
CA PHE A 219 -22.50 27.85 13.75
C PHE A 219 -23.86 27.41 13.19
N LEU A 220 -23.95 26.19 12.67
CA LEU A 220 -25.15 25.67 12.03
C LEU A 220 -26.13 25.04 13.02
N PHE A 221 -25.63 24.39 14.07
CA PHE A 221 -26.42 23.55 14.96
C PHE A 221 -26.30 23.90 16.45
N GLY A 222 -25.57 24.95 16.82
CA GLY A 222 -25.50 25.42 18.20
C GLY A 222 -26.85 25.86 18.78
N GLU A 223 -26.96 26.03 20.08
CA GLU A 223 -28.16 26.56 20.72
C GLU A 223 -28.45 28.03 20.27
N ARG A 224 -27.39 28.70 19.80
CA ARG A 224 -27.47 30.04 19.17
C ARG A 224 -26.92 29.94 17.73
N PRO A 225 -27.64 29.28 16.81
CA PRO A 225 -27.15 29.08 15.46
C PRO A 225 -26.97 30.40 14.70
N ALA A 226 -26.15 30.37 13.66
CA ALA A 226 -25.82 31.53 12.80
C ALA A 226 -25.24 32.76 13.52
N ARG A 227 -24.71 32.61 14.75
CA ARG A 227 -23.98 33.68 15.45
C ARG A 227 -22.47 33.47 15.36
N LEU A 228 -21.84 34.09 14.37
CA LEU A 228 -20.38 34.02 14.12
C LEU A 228 -19.55 34.21 15.36
N LYS A 229 -19.82 35.32 16.12
CA LYS A 229 -19.08 35.64 17.36
C LYS A 229 -19.22 34.55 18.42
N HIS A 230 -20.41 33.90 18.54
CA HIS A 230 -20.63 32.84 19.51
C HIS A 230 -19.88 31.56 19.08
N ALA A 231 -19.96 31.17 17.81
CA ALA A 231 -19.24 30.02 17.29
C ALA A 231 -17.72 30.21 17.47
N PHE A 232 -17.17 31.37 17.13
CA PHE A 232 -15.76 31.66 17.33
C PHE A 232 -15.36 31.62 18.82
N LYS A 233 -16.18 32.23 19.71
CA LYS A 233 -15.92 32.25 21.17
C LYS A 233 -15.82 30.83 21.75
N VAL A 234 -16.58 29.85 21.20
CA VAL A 234 -16.56 28.47 21.68
C VAL A 234 -15.39 27.67 21.09
N THR A 235 -15.03 27.95 19.83
CA THR A 235 -14.07 27.13 19.07
C THR A 235 -12.64 27.69 19.00
N TRP A 236 -12.43 28.96 19.39
CA TRP A 236 -11.10 29.59 19.31
C TRP A 236 -9.96 28.79 19.99
N PRO A 237 -10.19 28.03 21.11
CA PRO A 237 -9.11 27.27 21.71
C PRO A 237 -8.56 26.16 20.78
N LEU A 238 -9.42 25.60 19.92
CA LEU A 238 -9.00 24.63 18.91
C LEU A 238 -8.16 25.31 17.80
N PHE A 239 -8.53 26.53 17.36
CA PHE A 239 -7.74 27.28 16.38
C PHE A 239 -6.39 27.71 16.95
N ALA A 240 -6.35 28.18 18.21
CA ALA A 240 -5.10 28.50 18.89
C ALA A 240 -4.21 27.25 19.03
N SER A 241 -4.80 26.11 19.38
CA SER A 241 -4.10 24.83 19.45
C SER A 241 -3.56 24.39 18.09
N LEU A 242 -4.27 24.65 17.00
CA LEU A 242 -3.80 24.34 15.64
C LEU A 242 -2.54 25.14 15.29
N ILE A 243 -2.50 26.43 15.64
CA ILE A 243 -1.30 27.28 15.45
C ILE A 243 -0.14 26.70 16.27
N LEU A 244 -0.39 26.41 17.55
CA LEU A 244 0.62 25.84 18.44
C LEU A 244 1.13 24.47 17.91
N TYR A 245 0.24 23.63 17.36
CA TYR A 245 0.64 22.36 16.75
C TYR A 245 1.65 22.57 15.62
N PHE A 246 1.42 23.51 14.71
CA PHE A 246 2.36 23.78 13.63
C PHE A 246 3.71 24.31 14.12
N ILE A 247 3.71 25.14 15.16
CA ILE A 247 4.95 25.61 15.79
C ILE A 247 5.73 24.42 16.37
N LEU A 248 5.08 23.58 17.18
CA LEU A 248 5.72 22.41 17.80
C LEU A 248 6.16 21.38 16.76
N ARG A 249 5.35 21.16 15.72
CA ARG A 249 5.72 20.28 14.61
C ARG A 249 6.98 20.77 13.88
N TYR A 250 7.07 22.09 13.63
CA TYR A 250 8.26 22.66 13.01
C TYR A 250 9.50 22.50 13.90
N LEU A 251 9.36 22.67 15.19
CA LEU A 251 10.46 22.45 16.14
C LEU A 251 10.89 20.98 16.20
N ALA A 252 9.94 20.04 16.08
CA ALA A 252 10.22 18.61 16.15
C ALA A 252 10.76 18.03 14.83
N LEU A 253 10.23 18.46 13.68
CA LEU A 253 10.51 17.84 12.39
C LEU A 253 11.29 18.73 11.40
N GLY A 254 11.48 20.01 11.71
CA GLY A 254 12.05 21.00 10.79
C GLY A 254 11.14 21.37 9.61
N THR A 255 9.88 20.87 9.58
CA THR A 255 8.93 21.12 8.49
C THR A 255 7.50 21.28 8.99
N LEU A 256 6.77 22.22 8.42
CA LEU A 256 5.34 22.42 8.71
C LEU A 256 4.46 21.36 8.02
N LEU A 257 4.86 20.95 6.83
CA LEU A 257 4.15 20.00 5.98
C LEU A 257 5.08 18.85 5.65
N GLY A 258 4.52 17.68 5.46
CA GLY A 258 5.29 16.48 5.16
C GLY A 258 4.45 15.23 5.44
N GLY A 259 5.02 14.07 5.21
CA GLY A 259 4.38 12.78 5.36
C GLY A 259 5.17 11.75 4.58
N TYR A 260 4.47 10.92 3.85
CA TYR A 260 5.09 9.91 2.96
C TYR A 260 5.60 10.48 1.64
N VAL A 261 5.27 11.74 1.32
CA VAL A 261 5.61 12.38 0.03
C VAL A 261 6.15 13.79 0.29
N ASN A 262 7.31 14.10 -0.26
CA ASN A 262 7.97 15.39 -0.12
C ASN A 262 7.25 16.49 -0.93
N GLY A 263 6.96 17.63 -0.27
CA GLY A 263 6.54 18.86 -0.90
C GLY A 263 5.07 18.98 -1.36
N ILE A 264 4.55 20.20 -1.43
CA ILE A 264 3.21 20.51 -1.96
C ILE A 264 3.21 20.62 -3.49
N GLY A 265 4.38 20.86 -4.10
CA GLY A 265 4.54 21.24 -5.50
C GLY A 265 5.02 20.14 -6.45
N ASP A 266 5.07 18.88 -6.02
CA ASP A 266 5.57 17.78 -6.85
C ASP A 266 4.61 17.47 -8.02
N ALA A 267 5.14 16.87 -9.08
CA ALA A 267 4.33 16.39 -10.23
C ALA A 267 3.16 15.49 -9.80
N GLN A 268 3.30 14.79 -8.66
CA GLN A 268 2.20 14.04 -8.05
C GLN A 268 1.06 14.92 -7.53
N ALA A 269 1.31 16.18 -7.17
CA ALA A 269 0.26 17.10 -6.73
C ALA A 269 -0.65 17.53 -7.90
N ALA A 270 -0.11 17.70 -9.10
CA ALA A 270 -0.90 17.99 -10.30
C ALA A 270 -1.85 16.82 -10.65
N ASN A 271 -1.38 15.59 -10.44
CA ASN A 271 -2.20 14.38 -10.65
C ASN A 271 -3.19 14.13 -9.49
N ALA A 272 -3.05 14.76 -8.34
CA ALA A 272 -3.96 14.57 -7.20
C ALA A 272 -5.37 15.09 -7.50
N VAL A 273 -5.50 16.22 -8.20
CA VAL A 273 -6.81 16.78 -8.57
C VAL A 273 -7.55 15.86 -9.54
N THR A 274 -6.83 15.26 -10.50
CA THR A 274 -7.41 14.27 -11.42
C THR A 274 -7.82 12.99 -10.70
N ARG A 275 -7.08 12.56 -9.68
CA ARG A 275 -7.44 11.40 -8.86
C ARG A 275 -8.71 11.63 -8.02
N TRP A 276 -8.99 12.85 -7.59
CA TRP A 276 -10.24 13.15 -6.87
C TRP A 276 -11.47 12.97 -7.73
N LEU A 277 -11.33 13.16 -9.04
CA LEU A 277 -12.37 12.96 -10.05
C LEU A 277 -12.25 11.59 -10.74
N ASP A 278 -11.32 10.74 -10.28
CA ASP A 278 -11.18 9.39 -10.80
C ASP A 278 -12.47 8.60 -10.62
N ILE A 279 -13.10 8.30 -11.75
CA ILE A 279 -14.39 7.62 -11.79
C ILE A 279 -14.32 6.22 -11.17
N ASP A 280 -13.16 5.58 -11.23
CA ASP A 280 -12.94 4.27 -10.65
C ASP A 280 -12.89 4.31 -9.13
N THR A 281 -12.25 5.31 -8.54
CA THR A 281 -12.28 5.54 -7.09
C THR A 281 -13.69 5.83 -6.61
N VAL A 282 -14.44 6.68 -7.31
CA VAL A 282 -15.85 6.96 -6.97
C VAL A 282 -16.70 5.70 -7.10
N ARG A 283 -16.51 4.92 -8.17
CA ARG A 283 -17.18 3.64 -8.37
C ARG A 283 -16.91 2.68 -7.21
N ARG A 284 -15.65 2.53 -6.78
CA ARG A 284 -15.26 1.64 -5.67
C ARG A 284 -15.75 2.15 -4.31
N LEU A 285 -15.89 3.45 -4.14
CA LEU A 285 -16.53 4.02 -2.95
C LEU A 285 -18.01 3.64 -2.86
N LEU A 286 -18.73 3.66 -3.99
CA LEU A 286 -20.15 3.28 -4.06
C LEU A 286 -20.36 1.77 -4.11
N LEU A 287 -19.45 1.05 -4.75
CA LEU A 287 -19.44 -0.41 -4.93
C LEU A 287 -18.14 -0.99 -4.33
N PRO A 288 -18.03 -1.08 -2.99
CA PRO A 288 -16.78 -1.48 -2.33
C PRO A 288 -16.57 -3.00 -2.40
N LEU A 289 -16.38 -3.53 -3.60
CA LEU A 289 -16.22 -4.95 -3.90
C LEU A 289 -14.75 -5.25 -4.22
N PRO A 290 -13.97 -5.91 -3.33
CA PRO A 290 -12.62 -6.38 -3.62
C PRO A 290 -12.61 -7.35 -4.80
N THR A 291 -11.74 -7.12 -5.76
CA THR A 291 -11.70 -7.90 -7.01
C THR A 291 -11.27 -9.36 -6.79
N SER A 292 -10.36 -9.60 -5.84
CA SER A 292 -9.92 -10.94 -5.47
C SER A 292 -11.04 -11.84 -4.93
N ILE A 293 -12.03 -11.24 -4.27
CA ILE A 293 -13.17 -11.97 -3.68
C ILE A 293 -14.38 -11.96 -4.62
N PHE A 294 -14.63 -10.82 -5.26
CA PHE A 294 -15.76 -10.60 -6.14
C PHE A 294 -15.29 -10.40 -7.57
N LYS A 295 -15.34 -11.43 -8.39
CA LYS A 295 -15.04 -11.28 -9.82
C LYS A 295 -15.99 -10.25 -10.42
N GLN A 296 -15.45 -9.14 -10.93
CA GLN A 296 -16.24 -8.05 -11.50
C GLN A 296 -17.18 -8.60 -12.60
N GLY A 297 -18.41 -8.10 -12.63
CA GLY A 297 -19.45 -8.52 -13.58
C GLY A 297 -20.21 -9.80 -13.20
N LYS A 298 -19.75 -10.56 -12.20
CA LYS A 298 -20.46 -11.77 -11.70
C LYS A 298 -20.94 -11.63 -10.26
N ALA A 299 -20.65 -10.49 -9.59
CA ALA A 299 -21.07 -10.25 -8.23
C ALA A 299 -22.52 -9.75 -8.21
N TRP A 300 -23.45 -10.55 -7.71
CA TRP A 300 -24.85 -10.13 -7.53
C TRP A 300 -24.99 -8.88 -6.68
N GLN A 301 -24.04 -8.64 -5.76
CA GLN A 301 -23.98 -7.45 -4.93
C GLN A 301 -23.91 -6.17 -5.77
N ALA A 302 -23.14 -6.14 -6.84
CA ALA A 302 -23.06 -4.99 -7.74
C ALA A 302 -24.40 -4.70 -8.40
N SER A 303 -25.11 -5.75 -8.85
CA SER A 303 -26.43 -5.63 -9.50
C SER A 303 -27.52 -5.10 -8.56
N VAL A 304 -27.35 -5.23 -7.24
CA VAL A 304 -28.29 -4.72 -6.24
C VAL A 304 -27.88 -3.35 -5.70
N LEU A 305 -26.58 -3.11 -5.48
CA LEU A 305 -26.08 -1.85 -4.94
C LEU A 305 -26.35 -0.67 -5.87
N MET A 306 -26.13 -0.81 -7.18
CA MET A 306 -26.38 0.27 -8.13
C MET A 306 -27.84 0.76 -8.13
N PRO A 307 -28.86 -0.10 -8.25
CA PRO A 307 -30.27 0.32 -8.10
C PRO A 307 -30.57 1.00 -6.78
N ILE A 308 -29.99 0.54 -5.66
CA ILE A 308 -30.18 1.17 -4.35
C ILE A 308 -29.62 2.60 -4.36
N TRP A 309 -28.41 2.81 -4.90
CA TRP A 309 -27.83 4.15 -5.01
C TRP A 309 -28.64 5.07 -5.92
N ILE A 310 -29.11 4.56 -7.07
CA ILE A 310 -29.98 5.31 -7.99
C ILE A 310 -31.28 5.69 -7.29
N ALA A 311 -31.91 4.75 -6.57
CA ALA A 311 -33.15 5.01 -5.84
C ALA A 311 -32.92 6.03 -4.71
N LEU A 312 -31.82 5.94 -3.95
CA LEU A 312 -31.49 6.94 -2.93
C LEU A 312 -31.24 8.32 -3.54
N ALA A 313 -30.51 8.40 -4.65
CA ALA A 313 -30.28 9.64 -5.37
C ALA A 313 -31.60 10.25 -5.89
N THR A 314 -32.52 9.42 -6.37
CA THR A 314 -33.84 9.84 -6.80
C THR A 314 -34.67 10.40 -5.64
N VAL A 315 -34.67 9.70 -4.49
CA VAL A 315 -35.37 10.19 -3.27
C VAL A 315 -34.76 11.53 -2.83
N PHE A 316 -33.45 11.66 -2.88
CA PHE A 316 -32.75 12.90 -2.56
C PHE A 316 -33.14 14.04 -3.52
N ALA A 317 -33.14 13.79 -4.83
CA ALA A 317 -33.52 14.75 -5.86
C ALA A 317 -34.97 15.21 -5.70
N VAL A 318 -35.91 14.30 -5.40
CA VAL A 318 -37.32 14.61 -5.11
C VAL A 318 -37.48 15.47 -3.85
N LYS A 319 -36.68 15.22 -2.82
CA LYS A 319 -36.68 16.07 -1.60
C LYS A 319 -36.07 17.43 -1.87
N LEU A 320 -35.04 17.52 -2.68
CA LEU A 320 -34.40 18.76 -3.09
C LEU A 320 -35.35 19.61 -3.94
N SER A 321 -36.01 19.05 -4.96
CA SER A 321 -36.95 19.76 -5.85
C SER A 321 -38.17 20.30 -5.11
N ARG A 322 -38.59 19.64 -4.02
CA ARG A 322 -39.70 20.10 -3.17
C ARG A 322 -39.26 21.06 -2.06
N LEU A 323 -37.99 21.57 -2.08
CA LEU A 323 -37.38 22.44 -1.07
C LEU A 323 -37.55 21.89 0.36
N ARG A 324 -37.60 20.57 0.51
CA ARG A 324 -37.73 19.87 1.81
C ARG A 324 -36.38 19.49 2.42
N LEU A 325 -35.28 19.75 1.68
CA LEU A 325 -33.96 19.51 2.16
C LEU A 325 -33.53 20.62 3.12
N ARG A 326 -32.87 20.23 4.17
CA ARG A 326 -32.30 21.19 5.13
C ARG A 326 -30.86 21.49 4.68
N TRP A 327 -30.69 22.64 4.06
CA TRP A 327 -29.41 23.08 3.48
C TRP A 327 -28.24 23.11 4.50
N GLU A 328 -28.56 23.33 5.79
CA GLU A 328 -27.57 23.32 6.87
C GLU A 328 -26.83 21.97 6.95
N TRP A 329 -27.54 20.86 6.75
CA TRP A 329 -26.95 19.53 6.75
C TRP A 329 -26.08 19.31 5.52
N LEU A 330 -26.48 19.82 4.37
CA LEU A 330 -25.71 19.71 3.14
C LEU A 330 -24.39 20.49 3.26
N VAL A 331 -24.46 21.73 3.72
CA VAL A 331 -23.26 22.59 3.95
C VAL A 331 -22.31 21.92 4.94
N PHE A 332 -22.86 21.42 6.05
CA PHE A 332 -22.07 20.71 7.06
C PHE A 332 -21.38 19.48 6.50
N ALA A 333 -22.11 18.65 5.72
CA ALA A 333 -21.56 17.47 5.07
C ALA A 333 -20.43 17.80 4.09
N ILE A 334 -20.59 18.86 3.30
CA ILE A 334 -19.57 19.33 2.36
C ILE A 334 -18.33 19.81 3.12
N ILE A 335 -18.48 20.66 4.15
CA ILE A 335 -17.35 21.16 4.96
C ILE A 335 -16.63 20.00 5.62
N TRP A 336 -17.36 19.08 6.25
CA TRP A 336 -16.76 17.92 6.91
C TRP A 336 -16.07 16.99 5.91
N GLY A 337 -16.72 16.69 4.77
CA GLY A 337 -16.12 15.88 3.72
C GLY A 337 -14.83 16.48 3.15
N LEU A 338 -14.83 17.77 2.80
CA LEU A 338 -13.66 18.45 2.26
C LEU A 338 -12.50 18.50 3.27
N THR A 339 -12.79 18.75 4.53
CA THR A 339 -11.75 18.79 5.58
C THR A 339 -11.15 17.42 5.87
N THR A 340 -11.86 16.32 5.62
CA THR A 340 -11.34 14.96 5.75
C THR A 340 -10.53 14.51 4.53
N LEU A 341 -10.81 15.06 3.34
CA LEU A 341 -10.03 14.76 2.12
C LEU A 341 -8.73 15.58 2.04
N ALA A 342 -8.72 16.79 2.58
CA ALA A 342 -7.59 17.71 2.47
C ALA A 342 -6.23 17.11 2.92
N PRO A 343 -6.11 16.41 4.07
CA PRO A 343 -4.83 15.84 4.51
C PRO A 343 -4.33 14.69 3.62
N VAL A 344 -5.22 14.00 2.92
CA VAL A 344 -4.91 12.82 2.11
C VAL A 344 -5.01 13.08 0.61
N TYR A 345 -5.06 14.35 0.19
CA TYR A 345 -5.30 14.71 -1.21
C TYR A 345 -4.31 14.06 -2.21
N LYS A 346 -3.08 13.78 -1.78
CA LYS A 346 -2.07 13.09 -2.59
C LYS A 346 -2.19 11.55 -2.55
N LEU A 347 -2.80 11.02 -1.49
CA LEU A 347 -2.89 9.57 -1.22
C LEU A 347 -4.30 9.02 -1.52
N TRP A 348 -5.24 9.90 -1.90
CA TRP A 348 -6.59 9.53 -2.24
C TRP A 348 -6.62 8.57 -3.43
N GLY A 349 -7.34 7.49 -3.26
CA GLY A 349 -7.56 6.48 -4.28
C GLY A 349 -7.86 5.13 -3.64
N LEU A 350 -8.65 4.34 -4.31
CA LEU A 350 -8.99 2.98 -3.90
C LEU A 350 -8.48 2.01 -4.96
N GLY A 351 -7.60 1.11 -4.57
CA GLY A 351 -7.13 0.01 -5.41
C GLY A 351 -8.23 -1.02 -5.70
N TYR A 352 -7.92 -2.02 -6.53
CA TYR A 352 -8.90 -3.04 -6.98
C TYR A 352 -9.39 -3.94 -5.86
N ASP A 353 -8.57 -4.20 -4.86
CA ASP A 353 -8.93 -4.93 -3.66
C ASP A 353 -9.22 -4.01 -2.47
N LEU A 354 -9.56 -2.74 -2.75
CA LEU A 354 -9.79 -1.68 -1.77
C LEU A 354 -8.52 -1.28 -1.00
N GLU A 355 -7.34 -1.44 -1.60
CA GLU A 355 -6.09 -0.89 -1.04
C GLU A 355 -6.23 0.63 -0.87
N GLY A 356 -5.72 1.14 0.25
CA GLY A 356 -5.85 2.55 0.61
C GLY A 356 -7.22 2.91 1.20
N ALA A 357 -8.09 1.95 1.48
CA ALA A 357 -9.40 2.19 2.09
C ALA A 357 -9.30 2.92 3.44
N ARG A 358 -8.21 2.76 4.18
CA ARG A 358 -7.92 3.49 5.42
C ARG A 358 -7.92 5.01 5.23
N PHE A 359 -7.54 5.52 4.07
CA PHE A 359 -7.59 6.96 3.78
C PHE A 359 -9.01 7.49 3.62
N CYS A 360 -9.98 6.59 3.41
CA CYS A 360 -11.40 6.93 3.34
C CYS A 360 -12.11 6.84 4.71
N PHE A 361 -11.44 6.35 5.76
CA PHE A 361 -12.05 6.13 7.08
C PHE A 361 -12.79 7.38 7.59
N PHE A 362 -12.12 8.53 7.58
CA PHE A 362 -12.72 9.79 8.03
C PHE A 362 -13.86 10.29 7.11
N LEU A 363 -13.76 10.04 5.81
CA LEU A 363 -14.81 10.41 4.84
C LEU A 363 -16.11 9.62 5.07
N THR A 364 -16.02 8.39 5.55
CA THR A 364 -17.22 7.57 5.82
C THR A 364 -18.09 8.16 6.91
N MET A 365 -17.55 8.97 7.86
CA MET A 365 -18.31 9.63 8.91
C MET A 365 -19.31 10.66 8.33
N PRO A 366 -18.87 11.72 7.60
CA PRO A 366 -19.82 12.66 7.00
C PRO A 366 -20.75 12.02 5.97
N LEU A 367 -20.31 10.99 5.24
CA LEU A 367 -21.18 10.26 4.31
C LEU A 367 -22.30 9.53 5.04
N ALA A 368 -22.00 8.81 6.11
CA ALA A 368 -23.01 8.11 6.90
C ALA A 368 -23.97 9.07 7.59
N VAL A 369 -23.45 10.15 8.17
CA VAL A 369 -24.27 11.17 8.85
C VAL A 369 -25.17 11.90 7.87
N SER A 370 -24.66 12.35 6.74
CA SER A 370 -25.43 13.10 5.75
C SER A 370 -26.49 12.24 5.07
N SER A 371 -26.17 10.98 4.76
CA SER A 371 -27.12 10.03 4.16
C SER A 371 -28.40 9.86 4.98
N VAL A 372 -28.33 10.10 6.29
CA VAL A 372 -29.48 9.97 7.18
C VAL A 372 -30.08 11.33 7.52
N LEU A 373 -29.28 12.31 7.91
CA LEU A 373 -29.79 13.59 8.40
C LEU A 373 -30.43 14.45 7.30
N LEU A 374 -29.95 14.35 6.06
CA LEU A 374 -30.57 15.00 4.90
C LEU A 374 -31.99 14.46 4.61
N LEU A 375 -32.22 13.20 4.95
CA LEU A 375 -33.53 12.55 4.76
C LEU A 375 -34.48 12.73 5.96
N LEU A 376 -33.99 13.23 7.11
CA LEU A 376 -34.75 13.37 8.34
C LEU A 376 -35.85 14.44 8.20
N PRO A 377 -37.12 14.12 8.49
CA PRO A 377 -38.21 15.11 8.45
C PRO A 377 -38.05 16.13 9.56
N GLY A 378 -38.54 17.37 9.32
CA GLY A 378 -38.52 18.44 10.30
C GLY A 378 -39.35 18.14 11.54
N ARG A 379 -39.19 18.97 12.58
CA ARG A 379 -39.87 18.83 13.88
C ARG A 379 -41.41 18.73 13.73
N GLY A 380 -42.00 17.75 14.41
CA GLY A 380 -43.44 17.52 14.36
C GLY A 380 -43.96 16.86 13.09
N LYS A 381 -43.13 16.69 12.05
CA LYS A 381 -43.52 15.99 10.82
C LYS A 381 -43.25 14.48 10.95
N ARG A 382 -44.20 13.68 10.45
CA ARG A 382 -44.03 12.22 10.30
C ARG A 382 -43.19 11.93 9.07
N CYS A 383 -42.59 10.74 9.02
CA CYS A 383 -41.99 10.24 7.78
C CYS A 383 -43.04 10.15 6.68
N ASP A 384 -42.77 10.78 5.56
CA ASP A 384 -43.53 10.61 4.32
C ASP A 384 -43.11 9.28 3.63
N GLY A 385 -43.87 8.88 2.61
CA GLY A 385 -43.58 7.66 1.86
C GLY A 385 -42.15 7.62 1.31
N ALA A 386 -41.59 8.76 0.87
CA ALA A 386 -40.20 8.88 0.43
C ALA A 386 -39.19 8.63 1.58
N GLY A 387 -39.50 9.08 2.80
CA GLY A 387 -38.68 8.81 3.98
C GLY A 387 -38.70 7.35 4.41
N ILE A 388 -39.86 6.69 4.29
CA ILE A 388 -39.98 5.25 4.56
C ILE A 388 -39.17 4.45 3.51
N LEU A 389 -39.34 4.77 2.23
CA LEU A 389 -38.57 4.15 1.15
C LEU A 389 -37.04 4.32 1.39
N ALA A 390 -36.60 5.52 1.72
CA ALA A 390 -35.21 5.77 2.06
C ALA A 390 -34.73 4.89 3.23
N ALA A 391 -35.49 4.75 4.30
CA ALA A 391 -35.16 3.88 5.43
C ALA A 391 -35.02 2.41 4.99
N CYS A 392 -35.96 1.90 4.16
CA CYS A 392 -35.87 0.55 3.61
C CYS A 392 -34.60 0.36 2.74
N LEU A 393 -34.29 1.34 1.89
CA LEU A 393 -33.06 1.32 1.06
C LEU A 393 -31.76 1.35 1.90
N LEU A 394 -31.74 2.15 2.98
CA LEU A 394 -30.61 2.19 3.91
C LEU A 394 -30.43 0.87 4.67
N ILE A 395 -31.51 0.17 5.03
CA ILE A 395 -31.46 -1.17 5.62
C ILE A 395 -30.88 -2.16 4.60
N ALA A 396 -31.36 -2.15 3.36
CA ALA A 396 -30.85 -3.01 2.30
C ALA A 396 -29.36 -2.75 2.04
N LEU A 397 -28.95 -1.48 1.95
CA LEU A 397 -27.55 -1.08 1.80
C LEU A 397 -26.71 -1.59 2.97
N ALA A 398 -27.15 -1.40 4.21
CA ALA A 398 -26.44 -1.87 5.40
C ALA A 398 -26.30 -3.39 5.42
N THR A 399 -27.33 -4.13 5.04
CA THR A 399 -27.29 -5.60 4.97
C THR A 399 -26.27 -6.10 3.96
N ILE A 400 -26.25 -5.51 2.76
CA ILE A 400 -25.31 -5.87 1.70
C ILE A 400 -23.88 -5.50 2.13
N ASN A 401 -23.67 -4.29 2.64
CA ASN A 401 -22.37 -3.83 3.12
C ASN A 401 -21.84 -4.72 4.26
N THR A 402 -22.71 -5.19 5.17
CA THR A 402 -22.31 -6.15 6.21
C THR A 402 -21.76 -7.44 5.59
N SER A 403 -22.42 -7.97 4.58
CA SER A 403 -21.95 -9.18 3.86
C SER A 403 -20.59 -8.96 3.20
N ILE A 404 -20.39 -7.80 2.57
CA ILE A 404 -19.14 -7.44 1.92
C ILE A 404 -18.04 -7.21 2.97
N ALA A 405 -18.33 -6.48 4.06
CA ALA A 405 -17.41 -6.21 5.14
C ALA A 405 -16.89 -7.49 5.81
N ILE A 406 -17.78 -8.46 6.06
CA ILE A 406 -17.38 -9.78 6.59
C ILE A 406 -16.40 -10.47 5.65
N LYS A 407 -16.68 -10.50 4.34
CA LYS A 407 -15.80 -11.15 3.36
C LYS A 407 -14.48 -10.41 3.23
N ASN A 408 -14.50 -9.08 3.18
CA ASN A 408 -13.28 -8.27 3.14
C ASN A 408 -12.43 -8.49 4.40
N ASN A 409 -13.07 -8.50 5.58
CA ASN A 409 -12.36 -8.80 6.83
C ASN A 409 -11.72 -10.20 6.83
N LEU A 410 -12.40 -11.22 6.29
CA LEU A 410 -11.85 -12.56 6.19
C LEU A 410 -10.56 -12.63 5.38
N MET A 411 -10.39 -11.80 4.36
CA MET A 411 -9.15 -11.68 3.58
C MET A 411 -7.97 -11.25 4.48
N TRP A 412 -8.18 -10.27 5.36
CA TRP A 412 -7.18 -9.82 6.34
C TRP A 412 -6.87 -10.91 7.38
N VAL A 413 -7.89 -11.59 7.87
CA VAL A 413 -7.71 -12.72 8.82
C VAL A 413 -6.93 -13.87 8.18
N GLN A 414 -7.19 -14.17 6.92
CA GLN A 414 -6.45 -15.20 6.17
C GLN A 414 -4.99 -14.79 5.97
N ALA A 415 -4.72 -13.53 5.64
CA ALA A 415 -3.37 -13.00 5.54
C ALA A 415 -2.59 -13.19 6.85
N GLY A 416 -3.16 -12.80 8.00
CA GLY A 416 -2.51 -12.99 9.30
C GLY A 416 -2.30 -14.45 9.66
N ARG A 417 -3.27 -15.32 9.38
CA ARG A 417 -3.09 -16.79 9.59
C ARG A 417 -2.01 -17.35 8.67
N GLY A 418 -1.92 -16.86 7.43
CA GLY A 418 -0.85 -17.21 6.49
C GLY A 418 0.52 -16.79 7.04
N ASN A 419 0.65 -15.55 7.54
CA ASN A 419 1.88 -15.09 8.18
C ASN A 419 2.27 -15.93 9.39
N LYS A 420 1.31 -16.28 10.26
CA LYS A 420 1.58 -17.13 11.41
C LYS A 420 2.16 -18.49 10.99
N ALA A 421 1.57 -19.10 9.96
CA ALA A 421 2.05 -20.37 9.43
C ALA A 421 3.45 -20.22 8.81
N LEU A 422 3.68 -19.18 8.04
CA LEU A 422 4.98 -18.87 7.43
C LEU A 422 6.06 -18.70 8.52
N VAL A 423 5.81 -17.86 9.52
CA VAL A 423 6.77 -17.58 10.60
C VAL A 423 7.09 -18.85 11.39
N SER A 424 6.09 -19.68 11.68
CA SER A 424 6.30 -20.96 12.35
C SER A 424 7.17 -21.91 11.53
N ALA A 425 6.82 -22.12 10.26
CA ALA A 425 7.58 -22.98 9.36
C ALA A 425 9.01 -22.46 9.12
N SER A 426 9.19 -21.14 9.03
CA SER A 426 10.50 -20.51 8.90
C SER A 426 11.37 -20.75 10.14
N ALA A 427 10.80 -20.63 11.33
CA ALA A 427 11.51 -20.91 12.57
C ALA A 427 11.93 -22.38 12.68
N ASP A 428 11.08 -23.31 12.26
CA ASP A 428 11.40 -24.75 12.25
C ASP A 428 12.51 -25.06 11.23
N LEU A 429 12.41 -24.54 10.02
CA LEU A 429 13.43 -24.68 8.98
C LEU A 429 14.77 -24.09 9.44
N SER A 430 14.76 -22.92 10.09
CA SER A 430 15.98 -22.31 10.59
C SER A 430 16.66 -23.16 11.66
N ARG A 431 15.90 -23.73 12.59
CA ARG A 431 16.45 -24.63 13.62
C ARG A 431 17.06 -25.90 13.01
N GLU A 432 16.40 -26.49 12.01
CA GLU A 432 16.91 -27.63 11.27
C GLU A 432 18.24 -27.33 10.58
N LEU A 433 18.32 -26.20 9.86
CA LEU A 433 19.52 -25.79 9.13
C LEU A 433 20.66 -25.39 10.06
N ALA A 434 20.36 -24.71 11.18
CA ALA A 434 21.36 -24.34 12.17
C ALA A 434 22.00 -25.59 12.80
N GLY A 435 21.21 -26.64 13.07
CA GLY A 435 21.73 -27.93 13.54
C GLY A 435 22.68 -28.61 12.55
N LYS A 436 22.57 -28.29 11.27
CA LYS A 436 23.45 -28.79 10.18
C LYS A 436 24.55 -27.80 9.81
N ASN A 437 24.65 -26.66 10.48
CA ASN A 437 25.53 -25.54 10.13
C ASN A 437 25.37 -25.08 8.67
N MET A 438 24.13 -25.04 8.19
CA MET A 438 23.76 -24.68 6.82
C MET A 438 22.94 -23.40 6.80
N ALA A 439 23.01 -22.70 5.67
CA ALA A 439 22.10 -21.62 5.32
C ALA A 439 21.38 -21.94 4.02
N CYS A 440 20.22 -21.36 3.81
CA CYS A 440 19.45 -21.52 2.59
C CYS A 440 18.92 -20.20 2.07
N LEU A 441 18.53 -20.21 0.80
CA LEU A 441 17.80 -19.12 0.17
C LEU A 441 16.31 -19.42 0.23
N VAL A 442 15.54 -18.48 0.76
CA VAL A 442 14.09 -18.59 0.89
C VAL A 442 13.39 -17.85 -0.23
N THR A 443 12.37 -18.49 -0.83
CA THR A 443 11.60 -17.96 -1.95
C THR A 443 10.10 -18.12 -1.75
N GLY A 444 9.30 -17.44 -2.57
CA GLY A 444 7.85 -17.58 -2.56
C GLY A 444 7.15 -16.91 -1.37
N ILE A 445 7.84 -16.05 -0.64
CA ILE A 445 7.26 -15.34 0.50
C ILE A 445 6.13 -14.42 0.01
N PRO A 446 4.89 -14.59 0.51
CA PRO A 446 3.77 -13.78 0.07
C PRO A 446 3.86 -12.37 0.66
N HIS A 447 3.78 -11.34 -0.17
CA HIS A 447 3.75 -9.97 0.33
C HIS A 447 2.34 -9.42 0.55
N ARG A 448 1.33 -10.00 -0.09
CA ARG A 448 -0.08 -9.58 0.13
C ARG A 448 -1.07 -10.72 -0.13
N ASN A 449 -2.25 -10.55 0.46
CA ASN A 449 -3.45 -11.32 0.16
C ASN A 449 -4.58 -10.31 -0.11
N GLY A 450 -4.85 -10.02 -1.39
CA GLY A 450 -5.70 -8.91 -1.77
C GLY A 450 -5.14 -7.57 -1.25
N ALA A 451 -5.95 -6.79 -0.53
CA ALA A 451 -5.51 -5.55 0.10
C ALA A 451 -4.57 -5.75 1.29
N ALA A 452 -4.60 -6.91 1.94
CA ALA A 452 -3.84 -7.16 3.15
C ALA A 452 -2.36 -7.38 2.82
N HIS A 453 -1.49 -6.48 3.28
CA HIS A 453 -0.05 -6.68 3.22
C HIS A 453 0.35 -7.78 4.21
N MET A 454 1.19 -8.73 3.78
CA MET A 454 1.66 -9.83 4.62
C MET A 454 3.08 -9.58 5.12
N ILE A 455 4.05 -9.71 4.23
CA ILE A 455 5.45 -9.36 4.48
C ILE A 455 5.82 -8.26 3.51
N LEU A 456 6.36 -7.13 3.98
CA LEU A 456 6.69 -5.99 3.12
C LEU A 456 7.97 -6.23 2.32
N ASN A 457 9.02 -6.71 2.99
CA ASN A 457 10.36 -6.83 2.42
C ASN A 457 11.20 -7.83 3.23
N GLY A 458 12.43 -8.07 2.82
CA GLY A 458 13.37 -8.95 3.50
C GLY A 458 13.63 -8.60 4.96
N PRO A 459 13.95 -7.35 5.31
CA PRO A 459 14.09 -6.93 6.70
C PRO A 459 12.84 -7.21 7.56
N THR A 460 11.64 -7.00 7.03
CA THR A 460 10.40 -7.36 7.74
C THR A 460 10.31 -8.86 7.98
N TYR A 461 10.69 -9.69 7.01
CA TYR A 461 10.73 -11.14 7.18
C TYR A 461 11.75 -11.56 8.24
N GLU A 462 12.95 -11.00 8.22
CA GLU A 462 13.99 -11.26 9.22
C GLU A 462 13.52 -10.92 10.64
N MET A 463 12.85 -9.77 10.81
CA MET A 463 12.29 -9.36 12.11
C MET A 463 11.34 -10.42 12.69
N THR A 464 10.59 -11.15 11.85
CA THR A 464 9.69 -12.22 12.34
C THR A 464 10.43 -13.37 12.97
N LEU A 465 11.73 -13.53 12.68
CA LEU A 465 12.61 -14.60 13.14
C LEU A 465 13.56 -14.15 14.27
N GLN A 466 13.42 -12.93 14.75
CA GLN A 466 14.23 -12.31 15.79
C GLN A 466 13.42 -12.02 17.04
N PRO A 467 14.04 -11.77 18.20
CA PRO A 467 13.34 -11.21 19.35
C PRO A 467 12.65 -9.88 18.97
N PRO A 468 11.44 -9.60 19.45
CA PRO A 468 10.69 -10.33 20.48
C PRO A 468 9.82 -11.49 19.96
N PHE A 469 9.72 -11.72 18.64
CA PHE A 469 8.83 -12.74 18.07
C PHE A 469 9.35 -14.17 18.26
N GLN A 470 10.64 -14.32 18.40
CA GLN A 470 11.34 -15.56 18.74
C GLN A 470 12.18 -15.37 20.00
N SER A 471 12.43 -16.46 20.73
CA SER A 471 13.26 -16.41 21.96
C SER A 471 14.74 -16.13 21.67
N GLN A 472 15.20 -16.42 20.47
CA GLN A 472 16.56 -16.19 19.97
C GLN A 472 16.52 -15.78 18.50
N ASP A 473 17.62 -15.24 17.97
CA ASP A 473 17.73 -14.90 16.57
C ASP A 473 17.85 -16.16 15.70
N LEU A 474 16.79 -16.45 14.96
CA LEU A 474 16.69 -17.56 14.01
C LEU A 474 16.89 -17.11 12.54
N SER A 475 17.14 -15.84 12.29
CA SER A 475 17.26 -15.33 10.91
C SER A 475 18.57 -15.71 10.22
N GLN A 476 19.57 -16.18 10.95
CA GLN A 476 20.94 -16.43 10.47
C GLN A 476 21.04 -17.44 9.33
N SER A 477 20.17 -18.46 9.36
CA SER A 477 20.19 -19.56 8.40
C SER A 477 19.29 -19.35 7.20
N LEU A 478 18.40 -18.34 7.25
CA LEU A 478 17.44 -18.05 6.18
C LEU A 478 17.82 -16.74 5.49
N LEU A 479 18.35 -16.83 4.31
CA LEU A 479 18.80 -15.67 3.54
C LEU A 479 17.65 -15.18 2.66
N THR A 480 17.37 -13.91 2.77
CA THR A 480 16.45 -13.21 1.89
C THR A 480 17.25 -12.17 1.09
N PHE A 481 17.06 -12.19 -0.21
CA PHE A 481 17.61 -11.15 -1.04
C PHE A 481 16.57 -10.11 -1.25
N GLU A 482 16.47 -9.21 -0.32
CA GLU A 482 15.57 -8.24 -0.65
C GLU A 482 15.97 -6.87 -0.40
N PRO A 483 16.25 -6.20 -1.44
CA PRO A 483 16.30 -4.78 -1.41
C PRO A 483 14.90 -4.25 -1.16
N LEU A 484 14.87 -3.14 -0.54
CA LEU A 484 13.69 -2.37 -0.25
C LEU A 484 12.73 -2.31 -1.43
N LEU A 485 11.47 -2.59 -1.19
CA LEU A 485 10.36 -2.49 -2.16
C LEU A 485 10.28 -1.14 -2.89
N PHE A 486 11.00 -0.15 -2.42
CA PHE A 486 11.00 1.21 -2.95
C PHE A 486 11.96 1.43 -4.13
N ALA A 487 12.79 0.45 -4.43
CA ALA A 487 13.61 0.49 -5.64
C ALA A 487 12.85 -0.07 -6.85
N GLU A 488 11.61 0.36 -7.05
CA GLU A 488 10.74 -0.09 -8.14
C GLU A 488 11.29 0.19 -9.54
N ASN A 489 12.29 1.05 -9.64
CA ASN A 489 12.86 1.49 -10.91
C ASN A 489 14.08 0.68 -11.37
N ASP A 490 14.57 -0.28 -10.57
CA ASP A 490 15.69 -1.12 -10.99
C ASP A 490 15.18 -2.41 -11.64
N ALA A 491 15.07 -2.38 -12.94
CA ALA A 491 14.66 -3.49 -13.79
C ALA A 491 15.51 -4.76 -13.64
N MET A 492 16.64 -4.66 -12.93
CA MET A 492 17.67 -5.69 -12.85
C MET A 492 17.67 -6.47 -11.53
N GLN A 493 16.87 -6.06 -10.56
CA GLN A 493 16.82 -6.67 -9.23
C GLN A 493 16.32 -8.12 -9.16
N PRO A 494 15.38 -8.58 -10.00
CA PRO A 494 14.89 -9.95 -9.95
C PRO A 494 15.97 -11.02 -10.12
N LEU A 495 17.13 -10.60 -10.52
CA LEU A 495 18.20 -11.49 -10.98
C LEU A 495 19.25 -11.76 -9.95
N ARG A 496 19.46 -10.85 -9.02
CA ARG A 496 20.30 -11.07 -7.84
C ARG A 496 20.07 -12.43 -7.22
N TYR A 497 18.83 -12.74 -7.15
CA TYR A 497 18.29 -13.83 -6.49
C TYR A 497 18.58 -15.18 -7.10
N ARG A 498 18.44 -15.31 -8.42
CA ARG A 498 18.75 -16.55 -9.13
C ARG A 498 20.19 -16.89 -9.13
N GLU A 499 21.04 -15.89 -9.07
CA GLU A 499 22.48 -16.03 -9.28
C GLU A 499 23.21 -16.40 -8.02
N ILE A 500 22.75 -15.95 -6.88
CA ILE A 500 23.25 -16.44 -5.62
C ILE A 500 22.76 -17.86 -5.34
N ALA A 501 21.55 -18.22 -5.77
CA ALA A 501 21.11 -19.61 -5.80
C ALA A 501 22.02 -20.51 -6.66
N ALA A 502 22.68 -19.95 -7.67
CA ALA A 502 23.64 -20.68 -8.52
C ALA A 502 24.93 -21.09 -7.81
N VAL A 503 25.23 -20.55 -6.63
CA VAL A 503 26.46 -20.85 -5.87
C VAL A 503 26.34 -22.11 -5.02
N GLY A 504 25.30 -22.93 -5.22
CA GLY A 504 25.15 -24.22 -4.53
C GLY A 504 24.45 -24.12 -3.18
N MET A 505 23.84 -22.98 -2.86
CA MET A 505 23.04 -22.83 -1.65
C MET A 505 21.68 -23.51 -1.85
N PRO A 506 21.17 -24.33 -0.92
CA PRO A 506 19.85 -24.91 -1.03
C PRO A 506 18.79 -23.82 -1.06
N ARG A 507 17.81 -23.99 -1.92
CA ARG A 507 16.70 -23.07 -2.09
C ARG A 507 15.41 -23.72 -1.57
N TYR A 508 14.74 -23.05 -0.65
CA TYR A 508 13.46 -23.46 -0.13
C TYR A 508 12.37 -22.50 -0.60
N HIS A 509 11.34 -23.05 -1.25
CA HIS A 509 10.20 -22.28 -1.73
C HIS A 509 9.02 -22.44 -0.77
N TRP A 510 8.41 -21.34 -0.37
CA TRP A 510 7.20 -21.35 0.43
C TRP A 510 5.99 -21.72 -0.44
N ASP A 511 5.38 -22.83 -0.15
CA ASP A 511 4.10 -23.25 -0.72
C ASP A 511 2.97 -22.81 0.22
N ALA A 512 2.21 -21.78 -0.19
CA ALA A 512 1.15 -21.23 0.63
C ALA A 512 -0.03 -22.19 0.84
N ASP A 513 -0.28 -23.09 -0.10
CA ASP A 513 -1.35 -24.08 -0.02
C ASP A 513 -1.00 -25.21 0.94
N LYS A 514 0.22 -25.69 0.90
CA LYS A 514 0.75 -26.69 1.83
C LYS A 514 1.12 -26.11 3.18
N ARG A 515 1.37 -24.79 3.27
CA ARG A 515 1.93 -24.08 4.43
C ARG A 515 3.26 -24.68 4.90
N ALA A 516 4.12 -24.99 3.94
CA ALA A 516 5.41 -25.63 4.17
C ALA A 516 6.45 -25.12 3.17
N PHE A 517 7.71 -25.33 3.50
CA PHE A 517 8.80 -25.07 2.58
C PHE A 517 9.13 -26.34 1.79
N ASP A 518 9.10 -26.23 0.48
CA ASP A 518 9.55 -27.28 -0.43
C ASP A 518 11.00 -26.99 -0.85
N LEU A 519 11.90 -27.97 -0.65
CA LEU A 519 13.26 -27.89 -1.16
C LEU A 519 13.23 -27.91 -2.68
N GLN A 520 13.63 -26.83 -3.29
CA GLN A 520 13.83 -26.77 -4.72
C GLN A 520 15.31 -27.09 -5.01
N HIS A 521 15.56 -28.15 -5.77
CA HIS A 521 16.88 -28.38 -6.28
C HIS A 521 17.27 -27.16 -7.13
N ALA A 522 18.35 -26.48 -6.73
CA ALA A 522 18.89 -25.41 -7.53
C ALA A 522 19.14 -25.94 -8.93
N ASP A 523 18.35 -25.51 -9.89
CA ASP A 523 18.78 -25.55 -11.27
C ASP A 523 20.00 -24.63 -11.32
N ILE A 524 21.17 -25.22 -11.17
CA ILE A 524 22.44 -24.50 -11.23
C ILE A 524 22.40 -23.71 -12.53
N VAL A 525 22.58 -22.40 -12.44
CA VAL A 525 22.73 -21.56 -13.62
C VAL A 525 23.85 -22.20 -14.43
N GLY A 526 23.53 -22.86 -15.50
CA GLY A 526 24.52 -23.57 -16.32
C GLY A 526 24.13 -24.98 -16.74
N SER A 527 23.33 -25.75 -15.98
CA SER A 527 23.10 -27.17 -16.31
C SER A 527 21.93 -27.44 -17.26
N LYS A 528 20.95 -26.56 -17.35
CA LYS A 528 19.89 -26.61 -18.38
C LYS A 528 19.43 -25.20 -18.72
N ARG A 529 20.24 -24.50 -19.51
CA ARG A 529 19.86 -23.22 -20.12
C ARG A 529 18.77 -23.50 -21.16
N VAL A 530 17.54 -23.08 -20.91
CA VAL A 530 16.45 -23.22 -21.89
C VAL A 530 16.57 -22.05 -22.84
N LYS A 531 16.82 -22.34 -24.10
CA LYS A 531 16.84 -21.37 -25.18
C LYS A 531 15.41 -20.91 -25.47
N LEU A 532 15.10 -19.65 -25.21
CA LEU A 532 13.83 -19.02 -25.56
C LEU A 532 13.88 -18.27 -26.90
N ALA A 533 15.06 -18.19 -27.50
CA ALA A 533 15.36 -17.35 -28.65
C ALA A 533 14.50 -17.60 -29.92
N ASN A 534 13.98 -18.79 -30.08
CA ASN A 534 13.19 -19.16 -31.27
C ASN A 534 11.70 -18.84 -31.11
N VAL A 535 11.30 -18.25 -29.99
CA VAL A 535 9.89 -17.91 -29.74
C VAL A 535 9.67 -16.43 -30.09
N GLU A 536 8.87 -16.18 -31.09
CA GLU A 536 8.41 -14.82 -31.46
C GLU A 536 7.03 -14.58 -30.85
N LEU A 537 6.91 -13.52 -30.05
CA LEU A 537 5.65 -13.20 -29.35
C LEU A 537 4.80 -12.18 -30.08
N LEU A 538 5.33 -11.49 -31.10
CA LEU A 538 4.56 -10.47 -31.80
C LEU A 538 3.19 -10.97 -32.31
N PRO A 539 3.04 -12.20 -32.79
CA PRO A 539 1.74 -12.78 -33.14
C PRO A 539 0.80 -13.00 -31.94
N ARG A 540 1.33 -13.04 -30.70
CA ARG A 540 0.58 -13.17 -29.45
C ARG A 540 0.34 -11.85 -28.75
N VAL A 541 0.71 -10.74 -29.39
CA VAL A 541 0.50 -9.42 -28.85
C VAL A 541 -0.84 -8.88 -29.33
N GLN A 542 -1.69 -8.52 -28.40
CA GLN A 542 -2.98 -7.92 -28.68
C GLN A 542 -2.97 -6.44 -28.28
N PRO A 543 -3.18 -5.52 -29.24
CA PRO A 543 -3.32 -4.10 -28.95
C PRO A 543 -4.55 -3.83 -28.09
N HIS A 544 -4.37 -2.99 -27.08
CA HIS A 544 -5.45 -2.47 -26.26
C HIS A 544 -5.47 -0.94 -26.38
N SER A 545 -6.26 -0.44 -27.34
CA SER A 545 -6.38 1.00 -27.59
C SER A 545 -7.63 1.32 -28.38
N LEU A 546 -8.04 2.60 -28.37
CA LEU A 546 -9.17 3.13 -29.15
C LEU A 546 -8.75 3.56 -30.58
N GLY A 547 -7.78 2.88 -31.19
CA GLY A 547 -7.36 3.14 -32.57
C GLY A 547 -5.94 3.72 -32.73
N HIS A 548 -5.23 3.93 -31.62
CA HIS A 548 -3.85 4.46 -31.63
C HIS A 548 -2.80 3.36 -31.90
N ILE A 549 -3.18 2.10 -31.79
CA ILE A 549 -2.33 0.94 -32.02
C ILE A 549 -2.98 0.07 -33.10
N GLN A 550 -2.25 -0.15 -34.19
CA GLN A 550 -2.75 -0.91 -35.35
C GLN A 550 -1.75 -2.00 -35.74
N VAL A 551 -2.25 -3.21 -35.99
CA VAL A 551 -1.43 -4.28 -36.56
C VAL A 551 -1.35 -4.09 -38.09
N ILE A 552 -0.14 -3.93 -38.59
CA ILE A 552 0.12 -3.80 -40.04
C ILE A 552 0.60 -5.17 -40.50
N GLN A 553 -0.15 -5.81 -41.40
CA GLN A 553 0.34 -6.98 -42.12
C GLN A 553 1.10 -6.51 -43.37
N ASP A 554 2.41 -6.65 -43.32
CA ASP A 554 3.20 -6.44 -44.55
C ASP A 554 2.94 -7.62 -45.51
N LYS A 555 2.43 -7.33 -46.70
CA LYS A 555 2.11 -8.35 -47.71
C LYS A 555 3.34 -9.09 -48.24
N ASN A 556 4.55 -8.59 -47.97
CA ASN A 556 5.83 -9.11 -48.47
C ASN A 556 6.86 -9.38 -47.36
N GLY A 557 6.52 -9.19 -46.07
CA GLY A 557 7.41 -9.38 -44.93
C GLY A 557 7.14 -10.68 -44.16
N PRO A 558 8.15 -11.22 -43.47
CA PRO A 558 8.02 -12.49 -42.75
C PRO A 558 7.21 -12.41 -41.44
N SER A 559 6.87 -11.22 -40.95
CA SER A 559 6.17 -11.03 -39.66
C SER A 559 5.31 -9.76 -39.66
N PRO A 560 4.16 -9.76 -39.00
CA PRO A 560 3.35 -8.56 -38.84
C PRO A 560 4.11 -7.51 -38.00
N GLU A 561 3.93 -6.23 -38.30
CA GLU A 561 4.42 -5.09 -37.50
C GLU A 561 3.26 -4.43 -36.77
N ILE A 562 3.52 -3.82 -35.64
CA ILE A 562 2.52 -3.04 -34.87
C ILE A 562 2.89 -1.56 -34.93
N ALA A 563 2.06 -0.77 -35.60
CA ALA A 563 2.19 0.68 -35.63
C ALA A 563 1.48 1.29 -34.42
N ILE A 564 2.19 2.16 -33.73
CA ILE A 564 1.73 2.87 -32.54
C ILE A 564 1.83 4.36 -32.85
N LYS A 565 0.73 5.09 -32.64
CA LYS A 565 0.65 6.54 -32.89
C LYS A 565 -0.06 7.20 -31.73
N ASP A 566 0.51 8.30 -31.23
CA ASP A 566 -0.12 9.20 -30.24
C ASP A 566 -0.81 8.45 -29.07
N VAL A 567 -0.04 7.65 -28.37
CA VAL A 567 -0.50 6.80 -27.25
C VAL A 567 -1.16 7.66 -26.18
N GLN A 568 -2.38 7.30 -25.78
CA GLN A 568 -3.10 7.94 -24.68
C GLN A 568 -3.01 7.12 -23.41
N TYR A 569 -3.41 7.74 -22.31
CA TYR A 569 -3.47 7.07 -20.99
C TYR A 569 -4.32 5.79 -21.06
N GLN A 570 -3.75 4.66 -20.65
CA GLN A 570 -4.29 3.29 -20.70
C GLN A 570 -4.06 2.52 -22.02
N ASP A 571 -3.53 3.12 -23.05
CA ASP A 571 -3.12 2.34 -24.22
C ASP A 571 -1.95 1.42 -23.89
N GLY A 572 -1.97 0.21 -24.42
CA GLY A 572 -0.92 -0.77 -24.18
C GLY A 572 -1.07 -2.02 -25.02
N LEU A 573 -0.24 -2.98 -24.70
CA LEU A 573 -0.16 -4.26 -25.41
C LEU A 573 -0.38 -5.39 -24.41
N SER A 574 -1.31 -6.28 -24.66
CA SER A 574 -1.46 -7.53 -23.90
C SER A 574 -0.62 -8.61 -24.57
N VAL A 575 0.32 -9.18 -23.83
CA VAL A 575 1.23 -10.21 -24.31
C VAL A 575 0.90 -11.53 -23.63
N ASP A 576 0.56 -12.55 -24.42
CA ASP A 576 0.32 -13.89 -23.93
C ASP A 576 1.66 -14.60 -23.66
N MET A 577 1.90 -14.92 -22.38
CA MET A 577 3.10 -15.58 -21.87
C MET A 577 2.90 -17.06 -21.58
N THR A 578 1.76 -17.63 -21.98
CA THR A 578 1.42 -19.04 -21.69
C THR A 578 2.50 -19.99 -22.22
N GLY A 579 2.99 -20.86 -21.36
CA GLY A 579 4.05 -21.83 -21.68
C GLY A 579 5.48 -21.26 -21.60
N LEU A 580 5.67 -20.00 -21.21
CA LEU A 580 6.96 -19.32 -21.14
C LEU A 580 7.43 -19.09 -19.68
N ALA A 581 7.22 -20.08 -18.83
CA ALA A 581 7.50 -20.00 -17.39
C ALA A 581 8.94 -19.55 -17.00
N ARG A 582 9.88 -19.57 -17.94
CA ARG A 582 11.29 -19.19 -17.72
C ARG A 582 11.68 -17.86 -18.33
N ALA A 583 10.75 -17.13 -18.96
CA ALA A 583 11.02 -15.79 -19.47
C ALA A 583 11.17 -14.80 -18.33
N ASP A 584 12.26 -14.05 -18.32
CA ASP A 584 12.54 -12.98 -17.36
C ASP A 584 12.35 -11.60 -17.97
N LEU A 585 12.58 -11.50 -19.27
CA LEU A 585 12.58 -10.29 -20.06
C LEU A 585 11.76 -10.45 -21.33
N LEU A 586 11.18 -9.34 -21.79
CA LEU A 586 10.76 -9.17 -23.18
C LEU A 586 11.79 -8.27 -23.88
N ILE A 587 12.39 -8.75 -24.95
CA ILE A 587 13.22 -7.96 -25.85
C ILE A 587 12.30 -7.38 -26.90
N VAL A 588 12.09 -6.08 -26.82
CA VAL A 588 11.23 -5.33 -27.74
C VAL A 588 12.11 -4.61 -28.75
N ARG A 589 11.93 -4.88 -30.04
CA ARG A 589 12.62 -4.20 -31.15
C ARG A 589 11.64 -3.29 -31.86
N ALA A 590 12.05 -2.05 -32.11
CA ALA A 590 11.21 -1.06 -32.75
C ALA A 590 12.00 -0.15 -33.71
N ARG A 591 11.28 0.54 -34.58
CA ARG A 591 11.79 1.62 -35.45
C ARG A 591 11.04 2.91 -35.19
N GLN A 592 11.65 4.04 -35.60
CA GLN A 592 11.02 5.37 -35.55
C GLN A 592 10.47 5.73 -34.16
N VAL A 593 11.21 5.39 -33.10
CA VAL A 593 10.74 5.60 -31.73
C VAL A 593 10.80 7.08 -31.36
N LYS A 594 9.62 7.62 -31.03
CA LYS A 594 9.45 8.87 -30.30
C LYS A 594 8.68 8.54 -29.05
N ALA A 595 9.35 8.49 -27.92
CA ALA A 595 8.72 8.21 -26.63
C ALA A 595 9.41 9.02 -25.55
N ASN A 596 8.64 9.67 -24.69
CA ASN A 596 9.11 10.33 -23.48
C ASN A 596 8.68 9.51 -22.28
N GLY A 597 9.56 8.61 -21.82
CA GLY A 597 9.31 7.75 -20.66
C GLY A 597 9.41 6.25 -20.95
N ALA A 598 9.43 5.47 -19.90
CA ALA A 598 9.60 4.04 -19.95
C ALA A 598 8.29 3.29 -20.27
N MET A 599 8.42 2.19 -20.98
CA MET A 599 7.37 1.16 -21.02
C MET A 599 7.32 0.45 -19.68
N THR A 600 6.13 0.09 -19.21
CA THR A 600 5.94 -0.59 -17.94
C THR A 600 5.21 -1.91 -18.15
N ALA A 601 5.84 -3.02 -17.73
CA ALA A 601 5.19 -4.33 -17.72
C ALA A 601 4.37 -4.51 -16.44
N ARG A 602 3.15 -4.99 -16.58
CA ARG A 602 2.23 -5.24 -15.47
C ARG A 602 1.57 -6.61 -15.56
N SER A 603 1.29 -7.20 -14.41
CA SER A 603 0.37 -8.32 -14.28
C SER A 603 -0.74 -7.90 -13.33
N ALA A 604 -1.94 -7.75 -13.85
CA ALA A 604 -3.02 -7.07 -13.16
C ALA A 604 -2.57 -5.67 -12.69
N GLU A 605 -2.48 -5.42 -11.39
CA GLU A 605 -2.03 -4.12 -10.83
C GLU A 605 -0.56 -4.09 -10.44
N THR A 606 0.08 -5.27 -10.46
CA THR A 606 1.49 -5.36 -10.05
C THR A 606 2.39 -4.94 -11.19
N VAL A 607 3.23 -3.94 -10.95
CA VAL A 607 4.34 -3.58 -11.83
C VAL A 607 5.37 -4.69 -11.76
N LEU A 608 5.72 -5.26 -12.91
CA LEU A 608 6.74 -6.29 -13.05
C LEU A 608 8.11 -5.69 -13.34
N GLY A 609 8.13 -4.64 -14.14
CA GLY A 609 9.33 -3.90 -14.50
C GLY A 609 9.05 -2.78 -15.48
N ALA A 610 10.06 -1.94 -15.73
CA ALA A 610 10.01 -0.87 -16.69
C ALA A 610 11.30 -0.83 -17.52
N ALA A 611 11.22 -0.32 -18.75
CA ALA A 611 12.38 -0.13 -19.61
C ALA A 611 12.19 1.01 -20.61
N ASP A 612 13.26 1.75 -20.84
CA ASP A 612 13.34 2.74 -21.90
C ASP A 612 13.87 2.14 -23.20
N PHE A 613 13.49 2.70 -24.33
CA PHE A 613 14.08 2.36 -25.61
C PHE A 613 15.50 2.93 -25.71
N GLN A 614 16.44 2.07 -26.08
CA GLN A 614 17.82 2.45 -26.39
C GLN A 614 17.98 2.53 -27.90
N ALA A 615 18.42 3.69 -28.39
CA ALA A 615 18.79 3.88 -29.79
C ALA A 615 20.14 3.19 -30.08
N CYS A 616 20.18 2.44 -31.17
CA CYS A 616 21.39 1.76 -31.63
C CYS A 616 22.00 2.44 -32.85
N ALA A 617 23.26 2.20 -33.12
CA ALA A 617 24.02 2.84 -34.20
C ALA A 617 23.46 2.55 -35.61
N ASN A 618 22.69 1.50 -35.79
CA ASN A 618 22.01 1.10 -37.01
C ASN A 618 20.60 1.72 -37.23
N GLY A 619 20.20 2.64 -36.35
CA GLY A 619 18.87 3.27 -36.38
C GLY A 619 17.74 2.40 -35.81
N GLU A 620 18.06 1.27 -35.21
CA GLU A 620 17.13 0.43 -34.49
C GLU A 620 17.02 0.85 -33.01
N TYR A 621 15.93 0.48 -32.38
CA TYR A 621 15.68 0.73 -30.99
C TYR A 621 15.35 -0.58 -30.29
N PHE A 622 15.94 -0.80 -29.12
CA PHE A 622 15.67 -1.95 -28.27
C PHE A 622 15.27 -1.52 -26.88
N ALA A 623 14.32 -2.25 -26.31
CA ALA A 623 14.02 -2.18 -24.88
C ALA A 623 14.08 -3.58 -24.26
N LEU A 624 14.74 -3.68 -23.12
CA LEU A 624 14.85 -4.92 -22.34
C LEU A 624 13.88 -4.82 -21.17
N LEU A 625 12.63 -5.20 -21.41
CA LEU A 625 11.52 -5.03 -20.48
C LEU A 625 11.40 -6.23 -19.53
N PRO A 626 11.66 -6.07 -18.23
CA PRO A 626 11.47 -7.15 -17.26
C PRO A 626 10.00 -7.54 -17.13
N VAL A 627 9.74 -8.84 -17.12
CA VAL A 627 8.40 -9.42 -16.94
C VAL A 627 8.33 -10.36 -15.74
N SER A 628 9.42 -10.47 -15.02
CA SER A 628 9.46 -11.08 -13.70
C SER A 628 9.36 -9.97 -12.65
N ARG A 629 8.68 -10.25 -11.53
CA ARG A 629 8.52 -9.27 -10.49
C ARG A 629 9.86 -8.84 -9.89
N SER A 630 10.01 -7.54 -9.60
CA SER A 630 11.23 -6.96 -9.04
C SER A 630 11.62 -7.58 -7.70
N ALA A 631 10.67 -7.87 -6.82
CA ALA A 631 10.91 -8.62 -5.60
C ALA A 631 10.73 -10.12 -5.83
N GLY A 632 11.63 -10.73 -6.60
CA GLY A 632 11.50 -12.11 -7.07
C GLY A 632 11.44 -13.18 -5.97
N TRP A 633 11.88 -12.87 -4.76
CA TRP A 633 11.78 -13.78 -3.63
C TRP A 633 10.36 -13.85 -3.02
N PHE A 634 9.48 -12.90 -3.33
CA PHE A 634 8.08 -12.95 -2.96
C PHE A 634 7.26 -13.86 -3.89
N VAL A 635 7.58 -13.86 -5.18
CA VAL A 635 6.76 -14.53 -6.18
C VAL A 635 7.63 -15.26 -7.18
N ASP A 636 7.53 -16.57 -7.19
CA ASP A 636 8.20 -17.43 -8.17
C ASP A 636 7.33 -17.74 -9.39
N ARG A 637 6.05 -17.40 -9.30
CA ARG A 637 5.08 -17.70 -10.35
C ARG A 637 5.08 -16.62 -11.42
N ARG A 638 5.34 -17.01 -12.64
CA ARG A 638 5.25 -16.12 -13.80
C ARG A 638 3.79 -15.90 -14.19
N PRO A 639 3.41 -14.71 -14.63
CA PRO A 639 2.08 -14.47 -15.15
C PRO A 639 1.89 -15.14 -16.51
N ASP A 640 0.67 -15.65 -16.75
CA ASP A 640 0.29 -16.20 -18.07
C ASP A 640 0.05 -15.10 -19.12
N SER A 641 -0.15 -13.84 -18.67
CA SER A 641 -0.27 -12.67 -19.53
C SER A 641 0.36 -11.45 -18.88
N VAL A 642 0.96 -10.60 -19.69
CA VAL A 642 1.59 -9.35 -19.27
C VAL A 642 0.98 -8.20 -20.05
N PHE A 643 0.54 -7.17 -19.36
CA PHE A 643 0.13 -5.91 -19.97
C PHE A 643 1.33 -4.96 -20.01
N VAL A 644 1.72 -4.55 -21.22
CA VAL A 644 2.77 -3.57 -21.44
C VAL A 644 2.11 -2.22 -21.67
N GLN A 645 2.15 -1.38 -20.66
CA GLN A 645 1.69 0.00 -20.74
C GLN A 645 2.73 0.83 -21.49
N LEU A 646 2.29 1.57 -22.49
CA LEU A 646 3.13 2.44 -23.28
C LEU A 646 3.16 3.85 -22.68
N PRO A 647 4.27 4.61 -22.85
CA PRO A 647 4.32 6.00 -22.40
C PRO A 647 3.40 6.88 -23.23
N GLY A 648 2.75 7.87 -22.61
CA GLY A 648 1.85 8.79 -23.28
C GLY A 648 2.56 9.59 -24.41
N GLY A 649 1.88 9.79 -25.52
CA GLY A 649 2.42 10.46 -26.71
C GLY A 649 3.47 9.64 -27.48
N ALA A 650 3.62 8.34 -27.19
CA ALA A 650 4.57 7.49 -27.90
C ALA A 650 4.14 7.24 -29.36
N GLU A 651 5.12 7.31 -30.26
CA GLU A 651 4.98 6.92 -31.67
C GLU A 651 6.12 5.95 -32.01
N MET A 652 5.81 4.78 -32.54
CA MET A 652 6.79 3.79 -32.95
C MET A 652 6.21 2.69 -33.84
N THR A 653 7.08 1.93 -34.48
CA THR A 653 6.71 0.68 -35.17
C THR A 653 7.43 -0.48 -34.49
N LEU A 654 6.68 -1.34 -33.81
CA LEU A 654 7.22 -2.57 -33.21
C LEU A 654 7.43 -3.63 -34.26
N GLN A 655 8.63 -4.22 -34.28
CA GLN A 655 9.04 -5.21 -35.26
C GLN A 655 9.10 -6.62 -34.69
N SER A 656 9.55 -6.77 -33.43
CA SER A 656 9.59 -8.06 -32.75
C SER A 656 9.45 -7.91 -31.24
N VAL A 657 8.86 -8.90 -30.62
CA VAL A 657 8.83 -9.09 -29.16
C VAL A 657 9.27 -10.53 -28.88
N LYS A 658 10.43 -10.69 -28.27
CA LYS A 658 11.00 -12.00 -27.95
C LYS A 658 11.16 -12.18 -26.45
N PRO A 659 10.72 -13.31 -25.87
CA PRO A 659 11.00 -13.62 -24.48
C PRO A 659 12.46 -14.06 -24.34
N ALA A 660 13.11 -13.67 -23.27
CA ALA A 660 14.45 -14.10 -22.94
C ALA A 660 14.57 -14.48 -21.46
N ALA A 661 15.39 -15.48 -21.19
CA ALA A 661 15.91 -15.66 -19.85
C ALA A 661 17.11 -14.69 -19.69
N TYR A 662 17.32 -14.21 -18.47
CA TYR A 662 18.33 -13.19 -18.25
C TYR A 662 19.75 -13.66 -18.60
N GLY A 663 20.13 -14.83 -18.13
CA GLY A 663 21.45 -15.39 -18.45
C GLY A 663 21.66 -15.71 -19.93
N ASP A 664 20.61 -15.66 -20.78
CA ASP A 664 20.73 -15.83 -22.23
C ASP A 664 21.28 -14.56 -22.90
N VAL A 665 20.99 -13.39 -22.35
CA VAL A 665 21.26 -12.08 -22.99
C VAL A 665 22.11 -11.14 -22.16
N ALA A 666 22.23 -11.34 -20.86
CA ALA A 666 22.97 -10.46 -19.97
C ALA A 666 24.16 -11.17 -19.29
N PRO A 667 25.25 -10.46 -19.01
CA PRO A 667 26.35 -11.00 -18.24
C PRO A 667 25.98 -11.19 -16.77
N VAL A 668 26.54 -12.19 -16.11
CA VAL A 668 26.26 -12.55 -14.74
C VAL A 668 27.55 -12.53 -13.91
N LEU A 669 27.53 -11.81 -12.79
CA LEU A 669 28.59 -11.88 -11.78
C LEU A 669 28.18 -12.85 -10.68
N ALA A 670 29.04 -13.82 -10.36
CA ALA A 670 28.85 -14.76 -9.27
C ALA A 670 30.10 -14.79 -8.36
N PRO A 671 29.99 -14.62 -7.05
CA PRO A 671 31.15 -14.68 -6.16
C PRO A 671 31.58 -16.14 -5.94
N LYS A 672 32.88 -16.40 -5.96
CA LYS A 672 33.43 -17.76 -5.80
C LYS A 672 33.40 -18.30 -4.38
N GLN A 673 33.61 -17.44 -3.41
CA GLN A 673 33.56 -17.81 -1.99
C GLN A 673 32.66 -16.81 -1.27
N ILE A 674 31.58 -17.31 -0.67
CA ILE A 674 30.55 -16.46 -0.10
C ILE A 674 30.53 -16.59 1.41
N LYS A 675 30.67 -15.46 2.07
CA LYS A 675 29.96 -15.18 3.33
C LYS A 675 28.93 -14.10 3.01
N VAL A 676 27.67 -14.48 2.98
CA VAL A 676 26.57 -13.54 2.79
C VAL A 676 26.08 -13.12 4.18
N GLY A 677 26.01 -11.82 4.42
CA GLY A 677 25.46 -11.28 5.65
C GLY A 677 23.94 -11.39 5.68
N ARG A 678 23.32 -11.09 6.82
CA ARG A 678 21.87 -11.08 7.01
C ARG A 678 21.13 -10.12 6.07
N ASP A 679 21.80 -9.06 5.68
CA ASP A 679 21.33 -8.04 4.77
C ASP A 679 21.39 -8.47 3.28
N GLY A 680 21.68 -9.75 3.02
CA GLY A 680 21.84 -10.27 1.68
C GLY A 680 23.10 -9.81 0.96
N CYS A 681 23.97 -9.05 1.64
CA CYS A 681 25.21 -8.53 1.05
C CYS A 681 26.34 -9.55 1.16
N VAL A 682 27.15 -9.64 0.12
CA VAL A 682 28.39 -10.40 0.16
C VAL A 682 29.37 -9.70 1.10
N ARG A 683 29.83 -10.39 2.14
CA ARG A 683 30.82 -9.86 3.08
C ARG A 683 32.22 -10.10 2.55
N LEU A 684 32.97 -9.02 2.37
CA LEU A 684 34.37 -9.12 2.01
C LEU A 684 35.22 -9.49 3.23
N ASN A 685 36.12 -10.43 3.05
CA ASN A 685 37.08 -10.73 4.10
C ASN A 685 38.04 -9.53 4.29
N ALA A 686 38.24 -9.07 5.53
CA ALA A 686 39.07 -7.94 5.84
C ALA A 686 40.53 -8.13 5.33
N ASP A 687 41.01 -9.37 5.34
CA ASP A 687 42.37 -9.73 4.99
C ASP A 687 42.56 -10.03 3.50
N ALA A 688 41.50 -10.16 2.70
CA ALA A 688 41.61 -10.43 1.28
C ALA A 688 42.15 -9.21 0.51
N ARG A 689 43.15 -9.40 -0.33
CA ARG A 689 43.68 -8.35 -1.22
C ARG A 689 42.76 -8.08 -2.41
N ASP A 690 42.12 -9.13 -2.93
CA ASP A 690 41.32 -9.09 -4.14
C ASP A 690 39.94 -9.73 -3.91
N VAL A 691 38.94 -9.28 -4.68
CA VAL A 691 37.62 -9.92 -4.78
C VAL A 691 37.63 -10.80 -6.02
N THR A 692 37.46 -12.11 -5.82
CA THR A 692 37.34 -13.06 -6.93
C THR A 692 35.88 -13.32 -7.27
N LEU A 693 35.49 -13.05 -8.50
CA LEU A 693 34.16 -13.29 -9.05
C LEU A 693 34.26 -14.17 -10.28
N ASP A 694 33.22 -14.93 -10.55
CA ASP A 694 33.02 -15.54 -11.86
C ASP A 694 32.14 -14.62 -12.72
N LEU A 695 32.68 -14.22 -13.87
CA LEU A 695 31.89 -13.54 -14.91
C LEU A 695 31.37 -14.60 -15.87
N ILE A 696 30.07 -14.78 -15.89
CA ILE A 696 29.36 -15.72 -16.77
C ILE A 696 28.83 -14.91 -17.95
N MET A 697 29.33 -15.18 -19.15
CA MET A 697 28.88 -14.44 -20.33
C MET A 697 27.61 -15.04 -20.92
N PRO A 698 26.70 -14.19 -21.49
CA PRO A 698 25.48 -14.66 -22.12
C PRO A 698 25.77 -15.59 -23.31
N ILE A 699 24.90 -16.60 -23.49
CA ILE A 699 25.15 -17.67 -24.49
C ILE A 699 24.40 -17.51 -25.79
N CYS A 700 23.31 -16.75 -25.80
CA CYS A 700 22.37 -16.68 -26.92
C CYS A 700 22.27 -15.30 -27.56
N LEU A 701 23.25 -14.42 -27.40
CA LEU A 701 23.20 -13.05 -27.93
C LEU A 701 22.84 -12.99 -29.41
N SER A 702 23.44 -13.87 -30.23
CA SER A 702 23.20 -13.90 -31.69
C SER A 702 21.77 -14.30 -32.06
N ASP A 703 21.05 -14.97 -31.18
CA ASP A 703 19.67 -15.41 -31.42
C ASP A 703 18.67 -14.28 -31.17
N TYR A 704 19.05 -13.28 -30.39
CA TYR A 704 18.23 -12.13 -30.03
C TYR A 704 18.61 -10.84 -30.75
N PHE A 705 19.91 -10.66 -31.05
CA PHE A 705 20.49 -9.42 -31.58
C PHE A 705 21.30 -9.69 -32.84
N ASP A 706 20.68 -9.99 -33.97
CA ASP A 706 21.23 -10.27 -35.29
C ASP A 706 22.76 -10.06 -35.45
N LYS A 707 23.54 -11.14 -35.42
CA LYS A 707 25.01 -11.15 -35.61
C LYS A 707 25.81 -10.14 -34.81
N GLN A 708 25.28 -9.66 -33.69
CA GLN A 708 25.98 -8.68 -32.86
C GLN A 708 27.10 -9.31 -32.08
N SER A 709 28.30 -8.79 -32.25
CA SER A 709 29.44 -9.16 -31.42
C SER A 709 29.59 -8.21 -30.23
N ILE A 710 30.24 -8.71 -29.20
CA ILE A 710 30.56 -7.94 -28.00
C ILE A 710 31.60 -6.88 -28.39
N LYS A 711 31.31 -5.62 -28.08
CA LYS A 711 32.26 -4.52 -28.23
C LYS A 711 33.10 -4.32 -26.97
N ASP A 712 32.45 -4.35 -25.82
CA ASP A 712 33.08 -4.05 -24.53
C ASP A 712 32.35 -4.72 -23.38
N VAL A 713 33.08 -5.09 -22.32
CA VAL A 713 32.52 -5.55 -21.05
C VAL A 713 33.19 -4.76 -19.93
N LYS A 714 32.40 -4.12 -19.08
CA LYS A 714 32.88 -3.32 -17.93
C LYS A 714 32.28 -3.86 -16.64
N ILE A 715 33.00 -3.68 -15.55
CA ILE A 715 32.46 -3.84 -14.21
C ILE A 715 32.22 -2.44 -13.64
N GLU A 716 30.97 -2.08 -13.45
CA GLU A 716 30.60 -0.86 -12.74
C GLU A 716 30.60 -1.15 -11.24
N ILE A 717 31.22 -0.27 -10.45
CA ILE A 717 31.24 -0.32 -9.00
C ILE A 717 30.62 0.99 -8.51
N THR A 718 29.53 0.91 -7.77
CA THR A 718 28.83 2.09 -7.25
C THR A 718 28.79 2.03 -5.74
N LYS A 719 29.16 3.12 -5.05
CA LYS A 719 28.96 3.24 -3.61
C LYS A 719 27.48 3.31 -3.31
N SER A 720 27.05 2.62 -2.28
CA SER A 720 25.66 2.57 -1.84
C SER A 720 25.58 2.88 -0.35
N ASN A 721 24.39 3.26 0.12
CA ASN A 721 24.10 3.29 1.55
C ASN A 721 23.51 1.94 2.01
N GLN A 722 23.25 1.80 3.29
CA GLN A 722 22.62 0.59 3.86
C GLN A 722 21.20 0.30 3.30
N PHE A 723 20.60 1.29 2.63
CA PHE A 723 19.27 1.18 2.00
C PHE A 723 19.37 0.97 0.48
N PHE A 724 20.58 0.75 -0.05
CA PHE A 724 20.85 0.53 -1.47
C PHE A 724 20.49 1.69 -2.40
N GLU A 725 20.37 2.90 -1.87
CA GLU A 725 20.27 4.12 -2.66
C GLU A 725 21.62 4.41 -3.29
N GLN A 726 21.65 4.65 -4.60
CA GLN A 726 22.88 4.92 -5.33
C GLN A 726 23.49 6.26 -4.92
N ALA A 727 24.78 6.25 -4.62
CA ALA A 727 25.53 7.49 -4.46
C ALA A 727 26.12 7.93 -5.81
N ASP A 728 26.27 9.23 -6.02
CA ASP A 728 26.68 9.86 -7.29
C ASP A 728 28.10 9.49 -7.82
N GLN A 729 28.83 8.57 -7.20
CA GLN A 729 30.18 8.19 -7.61
C GLN A 729 30.26 6.75 -8.06
N SER A 730 30.38 6.52 -9.37
CA SER A 730 30.72 5.24 -9.94
C SER A 730 32.22 5.17 -10.26
N ALA A 731 32.89 4.13 -9.78
CA ALA A 731 34.24 3.78 -10.24
C ALA A 731 34.14 2.65 -11.27
N ASN A 732 34.84 2.77 -12.40
CA ASN A 732 34.88 1.73 -13.42
C ASN A 732 36.15 0.91 -13.23
N ALA A 733 36.00 -0.37 -12.86
CA ALA A 733 37.11 -1.32 -12.99
C ALA A 733 37.20 -1.75 -14.45
N GLY A 734 38.17 -1.20 -15.19
CA GLY A 734 38.41 -1.56 -16.58
C GLY A 734 38.87 -3.00 -16.69
N LEU A 735 38.03 -3.90 -17.19
CA LEU A 735 38.45 -5.20 -17.69
C LEU A 735 38.97 -5.02 -19.11
N GLN A 736 40.21 -5.52 -19.38
CA GLN A 736 40.67 -5.61 -20.77
C GLN A 736 39.87 -6.72 -21.47
N THR A 737 39.00 -6.34 -22.40
CA THR A 737 37.94 -7.16 -22.97
C THR A 737 38.40 -7.99 -24.19
N LYS A 738 39.65 -7.97 -24.57
CA LYS A 738 40.13 -8.63 -25.80
C LYS A 738 39.89 -10.13 -25.88
N ASP A 739 39.53 -10.78 -24.76
CA ASP A 739 39.41 -12.25 -24.69
C ASP A 739 38.06 -12.76 -24.15
N VAL A 740 37.03 -11.94 -24.10
CA VAL A 740 35.72 -12.38 -23.53
C VAL A 740 34.78 -12.75 -24.66
N GLN A 741 34.49 -14.05 -24.82
CA GLN A 741 33.56 -14.57 -25.82
C GLN A 741 32.21 -14.95 -25.19
N ALA A 742 31.16 -14.89 -25.99
CA ALA A 742 29.83 -15.35 -25.57
C ALA A 742 29.86 -16.84 -25.14
N GLY A 743 29.20 -17.16 -24.04
CA GLY A 743 29.10 -18.52 -23.51
C GLY A 743 30.28 -18.96 -22.62
N GLN A 744 31.30 -18.14 -22.46
CA GLN A 744 32.42 -18.47 -21.59
C GLN A 744 32.21 -17.99 -20.15
N ASN A 745 32.74 -18.76 -19.20
CA ASN A 745 32.86 -18.35 -17.80
C ASN A 745 34.31 -17.95 -17.54
N ARG A 746 34.52 -16.79 -16.95
CA ARG A 746 35.85 -16.30 -16.61
C ARG A 746 35.92 -15.87 -15.15
N ALA A 747 36.93 -16.34 -14.45
CA ALA A 747 37.28 -15.78 -13.15
C ALA A 747 37.88 -14.38 -13.33
N ILE A 748 37.33 -13.41 -12.63
CA ILE A 748 37.87 -12.03 -12.58
C ILE A 748 38.30 -11.70 -11.16
N MET A 749 39.43 -11.02 -11.06
CA MET A 749 39.93 -10.49 -9.79
C MET A 749 39.81 -8.97 -9.82
N ILE A 750 39.18 -8.41 -8.81
CA ILE A 750 39.02 -6.97 -8.66
C ILE A 750 39.87 -6.52 -7.49
N ASP A 751 40.84 -5.64 -7.78
CA ASP A 751 41.74 -5.08 -6.77
C ASP A 751 40.90 -4.30 -5.73
N LYS A 752 41.16 -4.57 -4.47
CA LYS A 752 40.48 -3.92 -3.34
C LYS A 752 40.72 -2.41 -3.28
N SER A 753 41.77 -1.90 -3.91
CA SER A 753 42.03 -0.46 -4.03
C SER A 753 40.99 0.27 -4.88
N LEU A 754 40.34 -0.44 -5.80
CA LEU A 754 39.23 0.09 -6.61
C LEU A 754 37.88 0.15 -5.88
N LEU A 755 37.83 -0.48 -4.69
CA LEU A 755 36.62 -0.49 -3.89
C LEU A 755 36.55 0.76 -3.02
N PRO A 756 35.34 1.31 -2.81
CA PRO A 756 35.12 2.43 -1.90
C PRO A 756 35.70 2.14 -0.50
N ALA A 757 35.90 3.18 0.29
CA ALA A 757 36.21 3.03 1.72
C ALA A 757 35.09 2.17 2.39
N ALA A 758 35.30 1.74 3.63
CA ALA A 758 34.35 0.90 4.36
C ALA A 758 32.87 1.25 4.09
N GLY A 759 32.02 0.26 4.01
CA GLY A 759 30.58 0.42 3.77
C GLY A 759 30.03 -0.46 2.64
N TYR A 760 28.81 -0.11 2.21
CA TYR A 760 28.11 -0.84 1.16
C TYR A 760 28.47 -0.33 -0.23
N PHE A 761 28.56 -1.26 -1.20
CA PHE A 761 28.73 -0.94 -2.60
C PHE A 761 28.14 -2.03 -3.49
N GLN A 762 27.85 -1.67 -4.73
CA GLN A 762 27.23 -2.53 -5.72
C GLN A 762 28.20 -2.74 -6.88
N MET A 763 28.27 -3.98 -7.39
CA MET A 763 28.99 -4.32 -8.59
C MET A 763 28.04 -4.93 -9.62
N ARG A 764 28.21 -4.56 -10.89
CA ARG A 764 27.53 -5.21 -12.00
C ARG A 764 28.41 -5.25 -13.23
N ALA A 765 28.24 -6.28 -14.04
CA ALA A 765 28.85 -6.34 -15.35
C ALA A 765 27.95 -5.61 -16.36
N VAL A 766 28.55 -4.81 -17.23
CA VAL A 766 27.87 -4.08 -18.30
C VAL A 766 28.47 -4.51 -19.63
N LEU A 767 27.61 -5.03 -20.48
CA LEU A 767 27.96 -5.50 -21.82
C LEU A 767 27.54 -4.46 -22.83
N THR A 768 28.44 -4.05 -23.71
CA THR A 768 28.12 -3.19 -24.86
C THR A 768 28.29 -3.98 -26.15
N LEU A 769 27.27 -4.00 -26.98
CA LEU A 769 27.31 -4.64 -28.29
C LEU A 769 27.86 -3.68 -29.36
N GLN A 770 28.22 -4.21 -30.53
CA GLN A 770 28.75 -3.40 -31.65
C GLN A 770 27.74 -2.38 -32.17
N ASN A 771 26.45 -2.66 -32.06
CA ASN A 771 25.38 -1.72 -32.44
C ASN A 771 25.14 -0.59 -31.43
N GLY A 772 25.87 -0.60 -30.31
CA GLY A 772 25.74 0.41 -29.25
C GLY A 772 24.75 0.06 -28.14
N LEU A 773 24.03 -1.08 -28.23
CA LEU A 773 23.13 -1.52 -27.17
C LEU A 773 23.90 -1.86 -25.90
N VAL A 774 23.47 -1.30 -24.78
CA VAL A 774 24.06 -1.51 -23.46
C VAL A 774 23.17 -2.46 -22.67
N ILE A 775 23.72 -3.60 -22.30
CA ILE A 775 23.05 -4.64 -21.52
C ILE A 775 23.70 -4.71 -20.14
N ARG A 776 22.93 -4.42 -19.11
CA ARG A 776 23.40 -4.45 -17.73
C ARG A 776 23.17 -5.83 -17.14
N GLY A 777 24.19 -6.35 -16.48
CA GLY A 777 24.18 -7.62 -15.74
C GLY A 777 23.49 -7.51 -14.38
N ASN A 778 23.49 -8.62 -13.64
CA ASN A 778 23.04 -8.64 -12.27
C ASN A 778 23.84 -7.66 -11.42
N GLU A 779 23.22 -7.24 -10.35
CA GLU A 779 23.83 -6.36 -9.37
C GLU A 779 24.14 -7.15 -8.10
N LEU A 780 25.42 -7.21 -7.73
CA LEU A 780 25.87 -7.81 -6.48
C LEU A 780 26.15 -6.71 -5.46
N THR A 781 25.55 -6.83 -4.30
CA THR A 781 25.80 -5.92 -3.19
C THR A 781 26.84 -6.51 -2.24
N PHE A 782 27.85 -5.71 -1.92
CA PHE A 782 28.94 -6.06 -1.04
C PHE A 782 28.98 -5.12 0.16
N TYR A 783 29.43 -5.66 1.27
CA TYR A 783 29.83 -4.87 2.44
C TYR A 783 31.33 -5.03 2.67
N LYS A 784 32.02 -3.91 2.70
CA LYS A 784 33.44 -3.82 3.09
C LYS A 784 33.50 -3.29 4.53
N PRO A 785 34.06 -4.08 5.46
CA PRO A 785 34.18 -3.67 6.86
C PRO A 785 35.08 -2.46 7.07
#